data_932da048a99cbecd82d96fe5c7349736
#
_entry.id   932da048a99cbecd82d96fe5c7349736
#
_cell.length_a   1.000
_cell.length_b   1.000
_cell.length_c   1.000
_cell.angle_alpha   90.00
_cell.angle_beta   90.00
_cell.angle_gamma   90.00
#
_symmetry.space_group_name_H-M   'P 1'
#
loop_
_entity.id
_entity.type
_entity.pdbx_description
1 polymer ?
#
loop_
_entity_poly.entity_id
_entity_poly.type
_entity_poly.pdbx_seq_one_letter_code
_entity_poly.pdbx_strand_id
1 'polypeptide(L)'
;XLGAATMRPILEYLLPGITVVERPRMSQLLYAGSKKITRLPNRSAIVAFSADEVYAIAELIRRQRGGAAVVLGALSPRTRNAQVALYQEGDVDYLVATDAIGMGLNLDVDHVAFAQDRKFDGYQYRNLNPAELAQVAGRAGRHVRDGTFGVTGRVDPFDEDLVHRIESHEFDPVRVLQWRSKALDFSSLKALRKSLEAAPAVSGLARALPAVDQQALEHLTRYPEIVDVATASERVEKLWEACALPDYRRITPAQHADLISTIYADLVRHGTVNEDFMAEQVRRADHTDGEIDTLSARIAQIRTWTYVSNRPGWLADPTHWQEKTREIEDRLSDALHERLTKRFVDRRTSVLMKRLRENAMLEAEISVNGDVFVEGHHVGQLAGFRFTLAAGSEGTDAKAVQGAAHKALALEFEARAARLHAAGNGDLALSSDGLVRWLGDPVARLTASDHVMRPRVILLADEQLQANAREHVLARIERFVNHHISTVLKPLDDISRAEDLEGLAKGLAFQIVENLGVLFRRDVAEEVKSLDQESRASIRRYGVRFGAYHIFLPALLKPAPAELITLLWALKNDGLDKPGYGELIPMLAAGRTSVVTDPSFERTFYKLAGFRFLGKRAVRIDILERLADLIRPLLQWKPGTSPRPDGAX
;
A
#
# COMPACT_ATOMS: atom_id res chain seq x y z
N UNK A 1 16.00 0.71 -25.37
CA UNK A 1 15.51 1.34 -24.77
C UNK A 1 14.69 2.29 -25.37
N LEU A 2 13.81 2.28 -24.84
CA LEU A 2 12.86 3.36 -25.16
C LEU A 2 12.81 4.32 -23.99
N GLY A 3 12.78 5.59 -24.26
CA GLY A 3 12.77 6.58 -23.19
C GLY A 3 12.41 7.98 -23.68
N ALA A 4 12.31 8.90 -22.72
CA ALA A 4 12.05 10.29 -23.00
C ALA A 4 13.33 11.02 -23.42
N ALA A 5 13.17 12.15 -24.11
CA ALA A 5 14.31 12.97 -24.54
C ALA A 5 15.17 13.43 -23.37
N THR A 6 14.57 13.56 -22.17
CA THR A 6 15.30 13.96 -20.96
C THR A 6 16.37 12.96 -20.56
N MET A 7 16.27 11.71 -21.02
CA MET A 7 17.25 10.67 -20.73
C MET A 7 18.48 10.73 -21.64
N ARG A 8 18.38 11.43 -22.76
CA ARG A 8 19.44 11.40 -23.77
C ARG A 8 20.81 11.85 -23.24
N PRO A 9 20.94 12.97 -22.56
CA PRO A 9 22.27 13.41 -22.12
C PRO A 9 22.96 12.41 -21.20
N ILE A 10 22.23 11.85 -20.20
CA ILE A 10 22.86 10.93 -19.28
C ILE A 10 23.17 9.59 -19.95
N LEU A 11 22.33 9.14 -20.88
CA LEU A 11 22.61 7.89 -21.60
C LEU A 11 23.82 8.04 -22.52
N GLU A 12 23.96 9.18 -23.18
CA GLU A 12 25.16 9.43 -24.02
C GLU A 12 26.42 9.49 -23.16
N TYR A 13 26.32 10.03 -21.94
CA TYR A 13 27.44 10.07 -21.01
C TYR A 13 27.82 8.66 -20.51
N LEU A 14 26.82 7.87 -20.11
CA LEU A 14 27.07 6.54 -19.53
C LEU A 14 27.42 5.50 -20.58
N LEU A 15 26.93 5.66 -21.80
CA LEU A 15 27.10 4.70 -22.88
C LEU A 15 27.65 5.41 -24.12
N PRO A 16 28.94 5.77 -24.13
CA PRO A 16 29.51 6.48 -25.27
C PRO A 16 29.33 5.69 -26.55
N GLY A 17 28.90 6.37 -27.59
CA GLY A 17 28.72 5.74 -28.90
C GLY A 17 27.35 5.16 -29.17
N ILE A 18 26.39 5.31 -28.24
CA ILE A 18 25.04 4.85 -28.53
C ILE A 18 24.43 5.66 -29.66
N THR A 19 23.56 5.00 -30.43
CA THR A 19 22.81 5.64 -31.50
C THR A 19 21.43 6.00 -30.92
N VAL A 20 21.06 7.27 -31.04
CA VAL A 20 19.79 7.77 -30.60
C VAL A 20 18.89 8.08 -31.78
N VAL A 21 17.71 7.51 -31.82
CA VAL A 21 16.71 7.79 -32.85
C VAL A 21 15.56 8.52 -32.16
N GLU A 22 15.28 9.73 -32.62
CA GLU A 22 14.22 10.54 -32.06
C GLU A 22 12.93 10.42 -32.86
N ARG A 23 11.82 10.37 -32.19
CA ARG A 23 10.51 10.38 -32.83
C ARG A 23 9.68 11.51 -32.19
N PRO A 24 9.82 12.72 -32.74
CA PRO A 24 9.09 13.85 -32.17
C PRO A 24 7.58 13.74 -32.41
N ARG A 25 6.83 14.38 -31.55
CA ARG A 25 5.39 14.50 -31.72
C ARG A 25 5.10 15.34 -32.95
N MET A 26 4.19 14.86 -33.80
CA MET A 26 3.87 15.56 -35.06
C MET A 26 2.67 16.50 -34.91
N SER A 27 1.93 16.41 -33.83
CA SER A 27 0.77 17.26 -33.57
C SER A 27 1.03 18.19 -32.39
N GLN A 28 0.20 19.21 -32.25
CA GLN A 28 0.29 20.14 -31.14
C GLN A 28 -0.45 19.60 -29.92
N LEU A 29 0.08 19.95 -28.75
CA LEU A 29 -0.56 19.66 -27.47
C LEU A 29 -0.76 21.02 -26.79
N LEU A 30 -2.01 21.41 -26.56
CA LEU A 30 -2.34 22.75 -26.10
C LEU A 30 -3.12 22.72 -24.79
N TYR A 31 -2.80 23.65 -23.90
CA TYR A 31 -3.46 23.76 -22.62
C TYR A 31 -4.85 24.41 -22.81
N ALA A 32 -5.87 23.79 -22.24
CA ALA A 32 -7.25 24.26 -22.38
C ALA A 32 -7.83 24.82 -21.07
N GLY A 33 -7.01 24.98 -20.05
CA GLY A 33 -7.44 25.57 -18.78
C GLY A 33 -8.18 24.60 -17.88
N SER A 34 -9.02 25.17 -17.01
CA SER A 34 -9.78 24.41 -16.02
C SER A 34 -11.22 24.25 -16.47
N LYS A 35 -11.76 23.03 -16.33
CA LYS A 35 -13.17 22.75 -16.63
C LYS A 35 -13.71 21.78 -15.59
N LYS A 36 -14.95 21.98 -15.21
CA LYS A 36 -15.62 21.01 -14.33
C LYS A 36 -15.70 19.66 -15.04
N ILE A 37 -15.62 18.58 -14.25
CA ILE A 37 -15.67 17.21 -14.79
C ILE A 37 -16.91 17.03 -15.67
N THR A 38 -18.04 17.58 -15.24
CA THR A 38 -19.31 17.43 -15.97
C THR A 38 -19.36 18.20 -17.28
N ARG A 39 -18.40 19.08 -17.54
CA ARG A 39 -18.34 19.91 -18.75
C ARG A 39 -17.18 19.58 -19.68
N LEU A 40 -16.48 18.50 -19.40
CA LEU A 40 -15.36 18.08 -20.25
C LEU A 40 -15.88 17.65 -21.63
N PRO A 41 -15.10 17.87 -22.68
CA PRO A 41 -15.54 17.45 -24.01
C PRO A 41 -15.59 15.93 -24.12
N ASN A 42 -16.35 15.44 -25.10
CA ASN A 42 -16.36 14.02 -25.41
C ASN A 42 -14.96 13.58 -25.81
N ARG A 43 -14.67 12.31 -25.66
CA ARG A 43 -13.36 11.73 -25.94
C ARG A 43 -12.29 12.28 -25.01
N SER A 44 -12.67 12.51 -23.74
CA SER A 44 -11.73 12.94 -22.69
C SER A 44 -11.29 11.78 -21.82
N ALA A 45 -10.03 11.83 -21.41
CA ALA A 45 -9.51 10.98 -20.33
C ALA A 45 -9.32 11.84 -19.11
N ILE A 46 -9.87 11.42 -17.98
CA ILE A 46 -9.72 12.10 -16.71
C ILE A 46 -8.74 11.28 -15.87
N VAL A 47 -7.71 11.94 -15.35
CA VAL A 47 -6.62 11.24 -14.68
C VAL A 47 -6.57 11.62 -13.22
N ALA A 48 -6.55 10.60 -12.36
CA ALA A 48 -6.34 10.73 -10.91
C ALA A 48 -5.33 9.66 -10.50
N PHE A 49 -4.88 9.70 -9.23
CA PHE A 49 -3.77 8.84 -8.83
C PHE A 49 -4.10 7.94 -7.66
N SER A 50 -5.39 7.73 -7.39
CA SER A 50 -5.86 6.70 -6.47
C SER A 50 -7.08 6.00 -7.07
N ALA A 51 -7.24 4.73 -6.74
CA ALA A 51 -8.38 3.96 -7.22
C ALA A 51 -9.71 4.57 -6.73
N ASP A 52 -9.73 5.01 -5.47
CA ASP A 52 -10.95 5.59 -4.89
C ASP A 52 -11.38 6.85 -5.65
N GLU A 53 -10.42 7.69 -6.01
CA GLU A 53 -10.74 8.92 -6.75
C GLU A 53 -11.19 8.60 -8.18
N VAL A 54 -10.55 7.62 -8.81
CA VAL A 54 -10.97 7.18 -10.15
C VAL A 54 -12.42 6.68 -10.11
N TYR A 55 -12.75 5.87 -9.12
CA TYR A 55 -14.11 5.35 -9.00
C TYR A 55 -15.14 6.45 -8.70
N ALA A 56 -14.78 7.40 -7.85
CA ALA A 56 -15.65 8.53 -7.54
C ALA A 56 -15.95 9.37 -8.79
N ILE A 57 -14.92 9.63 -9.59
CA ILE A 57 -15.07 10.37 -10.83
C ILE A 57 -15.92 9.59 -11.85
N ALA A 58 -15.65 8.30 -11.97
CA ALA A 58 -16.40 7.44 -12.90
C ALA A 58 -17.88 7.41 -12.53
N GLU A 59 -18.19 7.37 -11.24
CA GLU A 59 -19.57 7.40 -10.76
C GLU A 59 -20.25 8.72 -11.08
N LEU A 60 -19.53 9.82 -10.91
CA LEU A 60 -20.06 11.14 -11.26
C LEU A 60 -20.37 11.24 -12.75
N ILE A 61 -19.48 10.73 -13.61
CA ILE A 61 -19.69 10.75 -15.06
C ILE A 61 -20.86 9.86 -15.45
N ARG A 62 -20.99 8.69 -14.82
CA ARG A 62 -22.15 7.81 -15.11
C ARG A 62 -23.46 8.51 -14.82
N ARG A 63 -23.49 9.21 -13.69
CA ARG A 63 -24.71 9.92 -13.27
C ARG A 63 -25.10 11.03 -14.22
N GLN A 64 -24.12 11.74 -14.77
CA GLN A 64 -24.37 12.98 -15.52
C GLN A 64 -24.09 12.87 -17.02
N ARG A 65 -23.25 11.92 -17.47
CA ARG A 65 -22.82 11.85 -18.86
C ARG A 65 -22.92 10.43 -19.44
N GLY A 66 -23.55 9.50 -18.75
CA GLY A 66 -23.86 8.17 -19.28
C GLY A 66 -22.84 7.08 -19.03
N GLY A 67 -21.65 7.41 -18.57
CA GLY A 67 -20.72 6.36 -18.20
C GLY A 67 -19.29 6.62 -18.62
N ALA A 68 -18.40 5.83 -18.03
CA ALA A 68 -16.97 5.92 -18.29
C ALA A 68 -16.33 4.55 -18.23
N ALA A 69 -15.31 4.33 -19.04
CA ALA A 69 -14.41 3.20 -18.89
C ALA A 69 -13.37 3.53 -17.83
N VAL A 70 -12.90 2.52 -17.10
CA VAL A 70 -11.98 2.70 -16.00
C VAL A 70 -10.67 1.95 -16.29
N VAL A 71 -9.54 2.64 -16.15
CA VAL A 71 -8.22 2.05 -16.39
C VAL A 71 -7.32 2.34 -15.18
N LEU A 72 -6.94 1.27 -14.49
CA LEU A 72 -6.04 1.35 -13.34
C LEU A 72 -4.83 0.48 -13.59
N GLY A 73 -3.69 0.87 -13.01
CA GLY A 73 -2.48 0.08 -13.10
C GLY A 73 -2.62 -1.31 -12.51
N ALA A 74 -3.46 -1.45 -11.49
CA ALA A 74 -3.67 -2.74 -10.81
C ALA A 74 -4.53 -3.72 -11.62
N LEU A 75 -5.24 -3.24 -12.65
CA LEU A 75 -6.06 -4.12 -13.48
C LEU A 75 -5.18 -5.01 -14.34
N SER A 76 -5.63 -6.24 -14.57
CA SER A 76 -4.94 -7.12 -15.52
C SER A 76 -4.99 -6.52 -16.93
N PRO A 77 -4.05 -6.89 -17.80
CA PRO A 77 -4.12 -6.43 -19.18
C PRO A 77 -5.44 -6.81 -19.85
N ARG A 78 -5.97 -7.97 -19.55
CA ARG A 78 -7.26 -8.42 -20.13
C ARG A 78 -8.40 -7.50 -19.72
N THR A 79 -8.52 -7.17 -18.43
CA THR A 79 -9.57 -6.23 -17.96
C THR A 79 -9.33 -4.84 -18.53
N ARG A 80 -8.10 -4.39 -18.52
CA ARG A 80 -7.74 -3.06 -19.02
C ARG A 80 -8.12 -2.90 -20.49
N ASN A 81 -7.76 -3.89 -21.31
CA ASN A 81 -8.09 -3.85 -22.74
C ASN A 81 -9.58 -3.90 -22.98
N ALA A 82 -10.33 -4.66 -22.19
CA ALA A 82 -11.78 -4.73 -22.31
C ALA A 82 -12.42 -3.39 -21.96
N GLN A 83 -11.93 -2.71 -20.93
CA GLN A 83 -12.43 -1.38 -20.57
C GLN A 83 -12.09 -0.36 -21.66
N VAL A 84 -10.87 -0.42 -22.19
CA VAL A 84 -10.47 0.47 -23.28
C VAL A 84 -11.36 0.25 -24.52
N ALA A 85 -11.74 -1.00 -24.78
CA ALA A 85 -12.61 -1.31 -25.92
C ALA A 85 -13.98 -0.62 -25.78
N LEU A 86 -14.53 -0.53 -24.58
CA LEU A 86 -15.78 0.21 -24.36
C LEU A 86 -15.66 1.67 -24.83
N TYR A 87 -14.54 2.27 -24.52
CA TYR A 87 -14.26 3.65 -24.90
C TYR A 87 -13.97 3.77 -26.40
N GLN A 88 -13.13 2.89 -26.93
CA GLN A 88 -12.74 2.96 -28.35
C GLN A 88 -13.92 2.69 -29.28
N GLU A 89 -14.82 1.80 -28.91
CA GLU A 89 -15.99 1.44 -29.70
C GLU A 89 -17.14 2.46 -29.56
N GLY A 90 -17.00 3.43 -28.67
CA GLY A 90 -17.98 4.48 -28.50
C GLY A 90 -19.11 4.16 -27.55
N ASP A 91 -19.04 3.04 -26.84
CA ASP A 91 -20.05 2.72 -25.82
C ASP A 91 -20.06 3.75 -24.71
N VAL A 92 -18.91 4.33 -24.41
CA VAL A 92 -18.76 5.48 -23.50
C VAL A 92 -17.86 6.52 -24.16
N ASP A 93 -18.06 7.79 -23.79
CA ASP A 93 -17.30 8.92 -24.33
C ASP A 93 -16.12 9.31 -23.45
N TYR A 94 -16.02 8.72 -22.27
CA TYR A 94 -15.03 9.13 -21.26
C TYR A 94 -14.26 7.94 -20.74
N LEU A 95 -13.01 8.21 -20.40
CA LEU A 95 -12.14 7.24 -19.75
C LEU A 95 -11.63 7.88 -18.46
N VAL A 96 -11.69 7.16 -17.35
CA VAL A 96 -11.12 7.62 -16.09
C VAL A 96 -9.97 6.68 -15.74
N ALA A 97 -8.80 7.24 -15.51
CA ALA A 97 -7.60 6.42 -15.41
C ALA A 97 -6.61 6.96 -14.39
N THR A 98 -5.70 6.09 -13.98
CA THR A 98 -4.49 6.51 -13.29
C THR A 98 -3.42 6.80 -14.35
N ASP A 99 -2.17 6.97 -13.91
CA ASP A 99 -1.05 7.16 -14.84
C ASP A 99 -0.79 5.92 -15.71
N ALA A 100 -1.51 4.82 -15.47
CA ALA A 100 -1.54 3.67 -16.37
C ALA A 100 -1.89 4.05 -17.80
N ILE A 101 -2.60 5.16 -17.99
CA ILE A 101 -2.92 5.69 -19.32
C ILE A 101 -1.66 6.04 -20.10
N GLY A 102 -0.56 6.35 -19.41
CA GLY A 102 0.65 6.89 -20.04
C GLY A 102 1.43 5.91 -20.89
N MET A 103 1.28 4.61 -20.69
CA MET A 103 2.05 3.61 -21.42
C MET A 103 1.24 2.35 -21.68
N GLY A 104 1.53 1.70 -22.79
CA GLY A 104 1.04 0.36 -23.08
C GLY A 104 -0.39 0.26 -23.56
N LEU A 105 -1.07 1.38 -23.81
CA LEU A 105 -2.45 1.36 -24.27
C LEU A 105 -2.57 2.04 -25.64
N ASN A 106 -3.38 1.45 -26.49
CA ASN A 106 -3.70 2.02 -27.79
C ASN A 106 -5.00 2.82 -27.65
N LEU A 107 -4.84 4.12 -27.40
CA LEU A 107 -5.95 5.02 -27.08
C LEU A 107 -6.02 6.19 -28.05
N ASP A 108 -7.24 6.56 -28.40
CA ASP A 108 -7.56 7.78 -29.14
C ASP A 108 -8.27 8.74 -28.21
N VAL A 109 -7.52 9.64 -27.61
CA VAL A 109 -8.01 10.62 -26.64
C VAL A 109 -7.81 12.01 -27.24
N ASP A 110 -8.83 12.86 -27.17
CA ASP A 110 -8.72 14.22 -27.67
C ASP A 110 -8.31 15.21 -26.57
N HIS A 111 -8.68 14.93 -25.32
CA HIS A 111 -8.42 15.82 -24.20
C HIS A 111 -8.06 15.00 -22.96
N VAL A 112 -7.02 15.43 -22.24
CA VAL A 112 -6.63 14.84 -20.97
C VAL A 112 -6.85 15.87 -19.87
N ALA A 113 -7.62 15.53 -18.86
CA ALA A 113 -7.92 16.40 -17.73
C ALA A 113 -7.34 15.80 -16.45
N PHE A 114 -6.55 16.59 -15.74
CA PHE A 114 -5.99 16.16 -14.46
C PHE A 114 -6.95 16.47 -13.32
N ALA A 115 -7.46 15.44 -12.67
CA ALA A 115 -8.28 15.57 -11.48
C ALA A 115 -7.44 15.56 -10.20
N GLN A 116 -6.20 15.16 -10.31
CA GLN A 116 -5.18 15.24 -9.25
C GLN A 116 -3.85 15.55 -9.91
N ASP A 117 -2.96 16.21 -9.17
CA ASP A 117 -1.60 16.49 -9.64
C ASP A 117 -0.53 16.02 -8.66
N ARG A 118 -0.95 15.22 -7.67
CA ARG A 118 -0.05 14.60 -6.70
C ARG A 118 -0.27 13.11 -6.69
N LYS A 119 0.81 12.37 -6.44
CA LYS A 119 0.73 10.91 -6.35
C LYS A 119 1.70 10.38 -5.32
N PHE A 120 1.43 9.14 -4.86
CA PHE A 120 2.37 8.38 -4.06
C PHE A 120 3.28 7.60 -5.02
N ASP A 121 4.60 7.84 -4.93
CA ASP A 121 5.56 7.26 -5.87
C ASP A 121 6.21 5.97 -5.36
N GLY A 122 5.67 5.41 -4.29
CA GLY A 122 6.23 4.24 -3.63
C GLY A 122 6.98 4.60 -2.36
N TYR A 123 7.33 5.87 -2.19
CA TYR A 123 8.08 6.34 -1.05
C TYR A 123 7.46 7.56 -0.39
N GLN A 124 6.89 8.46 -1.17
CA GLN A 124 6.31 9.69 -0.62
C GLN A 124 5.21 10.22 -1.53
N TYR A 125 4.31 11.00 -0.95
CA TYR A 125 3.35 11.81 -1.69
C TYR A 125 4.06 13.04 -2.22
N ARG A 126 3.92 13.29 -3.51
CA ARG A 126 4.56 14.45 -4.12
C ARG A 126 3.79 14.93 -5.34
N ASN A 127 4.03 16.16 -5.72
CA ASN A 127 3.51 16.69 -6.97
C ASN A 127 4.19 15.98 -8.15
N LEU A 128 3.44 15.78 -9.22
CA LEU A 128 4.04 15.29 -10.46
C LEU A 128 4.95 16.38 -11.02
N ASN A 129 6.10 15.96 -11.54
CA ASN A 129 6.99 16.90 -12.19
C ASN A 129 6.51 17.16 -13.63
N PRO A 130 7.02 18.23 -14.30
CA PRO A 130 6.53 18.57 -15.63
C PRO A 130 6.63 17.45 -16.65
N ALA A 131 7.70 16.65 -16.61
CA ALA A 131 7.87 15.54 -17.56
C ALA A 131 6.80 14.45 -17.34
N GLU A 132 6.47 14.17 -16.09
CA GLU A 132 5.42 13.20 -15.77
C GLU A 132 4.06 13.68 -16.26
N LEU A 133 3.75 14.95 -15.99
CA LEU A 133 2.50 15.55 -16.49
C LEU A 133 2.43 15.49 -17.99
N ALA A 134 3.55 15.78 -18.66
CA ALA A 134 3.61 15.76 -20.12
C ALA A 134 3.42 14.36 -20.68
N GLN A 135 3.95 13.34 -20.01
CA GLN A 135 3.79 11.95 -20.47
C GLN A 135 2.31 11.55 -20.46
N VAL A 136 1.58 11.96 -19.43
CA VAL A 136 0.16 11.70 -19.34
C VAL A 136 -0.62 12.56 -20.32
N ALA A 137 -0.37 13.88 -20.32
CA ALA A 137 -1.06 14.83 -21.20
C ALA A 137 -0.82 14.50 -22.67
N GLY A 138 0.33 13.98 -23.00
CA GLY A 138 0.70 13.64 -24.37
C GLY A 138 -0.12 12.53 -25.00
N ARG A 139 -0.98 11.88 -24.21
CA ARG A 139 -1.94 10.91 -24.76
C ARG A 139 -3.04 11.60 -25.54
N ALA A 140 -3.24 12.90 -25.33
CA ALA A 140 -4.24 13.66 -26.09
C ALA A 140 -3.71 13.93 -27.49
N GLY A 141 -4.53 13.63 -28.50
CA GLY A 141 -4.15 13.73 -29.89
C GLY A 141 -3.34 12.52 -30.36
N ARG A 142 -3.25 12.34 -31.66
CA ARG A 142 -2.55 11.19 -32.21
C ARG A 142 -2.09 11.49 -33.62
N HIS A 143 -0.87 11.09 -33.93
CA HIS A 143 -0.25 11.32 -35.23
C HIS A 143 -0.26 12.80 -35.57
N VAL A 144 -1.06 13.21 -36.54
CA VAL A 144 -1.18 14.62 -36.94
C VAL A 144 -2.34 15.34 -36.26
N ARG A 145 -3.16 14.60 -35.50
CA ARG A 145 -4.31 15.20 -34.84
C ARG A 145 -3.89 15.84 -33.52
N ASP A 146 -4.20 17.12 -33.37
CA ASP A 146 -3.86 17.89 -32.17
C ASP A 146 -4.66 17.40 -30.96
N GLY A 147 -4.08 17.60 -29.79
CA GLY A 147 -4.71 17.27 -28.53
C GLY A 147 -4.70 18.44 -27.58
N THR A 148 -5.55 18.38 -26.57
CA THR A 148 -5.60 19.37 -25.50
C THR A 148 -5.46 18.70 -24.14
N PHE A 149 -5.01 19.48 -23.17
CA PHE A 149 -4.95 19.02 -21.80
C PHE A 149 -5.36 20.16 -20.86
N GLY A 150 -5.76 19.81 -19.67
CA GLY A 150 -6.17 20.80 -18.70
C GLY A 150 -6.36 20.18 -17.34
N VAL A 151 -6.99 20.92 -16.44
CA VAL A 151 -7.27 20.46 -15.10
C VAL A 151 -8.77 20.49 -14.85
N THR A 152 -9.22 19.72 -13.87
CA THR A 152 -10.59 19.80 -13.37
C THR A 152 -10.64 20.86 -12.28
N GLY A 153 -11.85 21.12 -11.75
CA GLY A 153 -11.99 22.08 -10.67
C GLY A 153 -11.32 21.66 -9.35
N ARG A 154 -10.82 20.45 -9.29
CA ARG A 154 -10.17 19.91 -8.09
C ARG A 154 -8.66 20.19 -8.04
N VAL A 155 -8.11 20.69 -9.13
CA VAL A 155 -6.67 20.96 -9.25
C VAL A 155 -6.52 22.43 -9.60
N ASP A 156 -5.57 23.09 -8.97
CA ASP A 156 -5.27 24.49 -9.32
C ASP A 156 -4.81 24.58 -10.77
N PRO A 157 -5.24 25.60 -11.51
CA PRO A 157 -4.77 25.77 -12.88
C PRO A 157 -3.24 25.78 -12.94
N PHE A 158 -2.69 25.20 -14.00
CA PHE A 158 -1.25 25.17 -14.19
C PHE A 158 -0.73 26.58 -14.46
N ASP A 159 0.43 26.91 -13.90
CA ASP A 159 1.03 28.21 -14.16
C ASP A 159 1.61 28.28 -15.58
N GLU A 160 1.88 29.50 -16.04
CA GLU A 160 2.32 29.73 -17.41
C GLU A 160 3.63 29.01 -17.74
N ASP A 161 4.56 28.94 -16.80
CA ASP A 161 5.83 28.27 -17.01
C ASP A 161 5.62 26.77 -17.22
N LEU A 162 4.80 26.14 -16.38
CA LEU A 162 4.50 24.72 -16.51
C LEU A 162 3.80 24.43 -17.84
N VAL A 163 2.81 25.25 -18.19
CA VAL A 163 2.10 25.10 -19.47
C VAL A 163 3.07 25.18 -20.64
N HIS A 164 3.95 26.18 -20.62
CA HIS A 164 4.93 26.35 -21.70
C HIS A 164 5.84 25.13 -21.82
N ARG A 165 6.30 24.61 -20.70
CA ARG A 165 7.20 23.45 -20.69
C ARG A 165 6.51 22.22 -21.27
N ILE A 166 5.24 21.99 -20.91
CA ILE A 166 4.49 20.84 -21.43
C ILE A 166 4.20 21.03 -22.92
N GLU A 167 3.74 22.21 -23.33
CA GLU A 167 3.40 22.48 -24.73
C GLU A 167 4.61 22.40 -25.65
N SER A 168 5.75 22.90 -25.19
CA SER A 168 6.99 22.93 -25.99
C SER A 168 7.85 21.68 -25.81
N HIS A 169 7.49 20.80 -24.88
CA HIS A 169 8.26 19.60 -24.57
C HIS A 169 9.69 19.91 -24.10
N GLU A 170 9.81 20.91 -23.26
CA GLU A 170 11.10 21.33 -22.70
C GLU A 170 11.17 20.99 -21.23
N PHE A 171 12.00 20.02 -20.88
CA PHE A 171 12.13 19.54 -19.51
C PHE A 171 13.60 19.47 -19.13
N ASP A 172 13.84 19.58 -17.82
CA ASP A 172 15.19 19.44 -17.29
C ASP A 172 15.70 18.03 -17.59
N PRO A 173 16.93 17.90 -18.09
CA PRO A 173 17.46 16.56 -18.35
C PRO A 173 17.66 15.79 -17.06
N VAL A 174 17.52 14.47 -17.17
CA VAL A 174 17.82 13.58 -16.05
C VAL A 174 19.33 13.61 -15.83
N ARG A 175 19.77 13.90 -14.61
CA ARG A 175 21.19 14.05 -14.27
C ARG A 175 21.75 12.83 -13.58
N VAL A 176 20.89 12.04 -12.95
CA VAL A 176 21.30 10.89 -12.14
C VAL A 176 20.32 9.76 -12.38
N LEU A 177 20.84 8.56 -12.65
CA LEU A 177 20.02 7.35 -12.72
C LEU A 177 20.20 6.54 -11.45
N GLN A 178 19.13 5.93 -11.01
CA GLN A 178 19.19 5.00 -9.89
C GLN A 178 19.84 3.70 -10.34
N TRP A 179 20.66 3.13 -9.48
CA TRP A 179 21.48 1.97 -9.82
C TRP A 179 21.52 1.01 -8.64
N ARG A 180 21.49 -0.27 -8.93
CA ARG A 180 21.70 -1.33 -7.95
C ARG A 180 22.67 -2.35 -8.55
N SER A 181 23.60 -2.82 -7.73
CA SER A 181 24.60 -3.79 -8.18
C SER A 181 23.93 -5.10 -8.63
N LYS A 182 24.37 -5.65 -9.72
CA LYS A 182 23.99 -7.01 -10.13
C LYS A 182 25.07 -8.01 -9.79
N ALA A 183 26.23 -7.55 -9.31
CA ALA A 183 27.32 -8.42 -8.89
C ALA A 183 27.09 -8.83 -7.44
N LEU A 184 26.17 -9.77 -7.24
CA LEU A 184 25.73 -10.18 -5.92
C LEU A 184 26.60 -11.31 -5.38
N ASP A 185 26.91 -11.26 -4.09
CA ASP A 185 27.76 -12.22 -3.40
C ASP A 185 26.87 -13.10 -2.51
N PHE A 186 26.66 -14.34 -2.92
CA PHE A 186 25.79 -15.28 -2.21
C PHE A 186 26.55 -16.14 -1.19
N SER A 187 27.79 -15.78 -0.86
CA SER A 187 28.57 -16.59 0.07
C SER A 187 28.02 -16.59 1.50
N SER A 188 27.28 -15.56 1.88
CA SER A 188 26.57 -15.48 3.16
C SER A 188 25.46 -14.44 3.05
N LEU A 189 24.57 -14.41 4.03
CA LEU A 189 23.54 -13.37 4.09
C LEU A 189 24.18 -11.99 4.25
N LYS A 190 25.22 -11.91 5.08
CA LYS A 190 25.93 -10.66 5.29
C LYS A 190 26.57 -10.17 3.97
N ALA A 191 27.20 -11.09 3.25
CA ALA A 191 27.85 -10.77 1.97
C ALA A 191 26.82 -10.31 0.93
N LEU A 192 25.66 -10.97 0.88
CA LEU A 192 24.59 -10.58 -0.04
C LEU A 192 24.09 -9.17 0.27
N ARG A 193 23.83 -8.89 1.53
CA ARG A 193 23.35 -7.56 1.95
C ARG A 193 24.37 -6.49 1.60
N LYS A 194 25.64 -6.77 1.85
CA LYS A 194 26.72 -5.84 1.53
C LYS A 194 26.81 -5.57 0.03
N SER A 195 26.70 -6.63 -0.79
CA SER A 195 26.76 -6.47 -2.24
C SER A 195 25.56 -5.70 -2.81
N LEU A 196 24.38 -5.85 -2.19
CA LEU A 196 23.20 -5.08 -2.58
C LEU A 196 23.35 -3.59 -2.27
N GLU A 197 24.12 -3.27 -1.25
CA GLU A 197 24.33 -1.88 -0.81
C GLU A 197 25.52 -1.23 -1.49
N ALA A 198 26.18 -1.92 -2.41
CA ALA A 198 27.37 -1.38 -3.08
C ALA A 198 27.03 -0.07 -3.78
N ALA A 199 27.90 0.90 -3.64
CA ALA A 199 27.76 2.20 -4.30
C ALA A 199 28.22 2.09 -5.76
N PRO A 200 27.58 2.83 -6.66
CA PRO A 200 28.08 2.84 -8.03
C PRO A 200 29.41 3.57 -8.12
N ALA A 201 30.28 3.09 -9.02
CA ALA A 201 31.60 3.67 -9.20
C ALA A 201 31.62 4.80 -10.23
N VAL A 202 30.55 4.95 -10.99
CA VAL A 202 30.49 5.88 -12.11
C VAL A 202 29.66 7.10 -11.72
N SER A 203 30.19 8.29 -12.05
CA SER A 203 29.44 9.53 -11.89
C SER A 203 28.17 9.47 -12.74
N GLY A 204 27.07 10.02 -12.22
CA GLY A 204 25.79 9.96 -12.90
C GLY A 204 24.89 8.82 -12.44
N LEU A 205 25.42 7.94 -11.60
CA LEU A 205 24.63 6.86 -10.99
C LEU A 205 24.53 7.08 -9.49
N ALA A 206 23.36 6.82 -8.92
CA ALA A 206 23.14 6.90 -7.48
C ALA A 206 22.52 5.59 -7.02
N ARG A 207 22.85 5.19 -5.80
CA ARG A 207 22.32 3.96 -5.23
C ARG A 207 20.79 4.07 -5.11
N ALA A 208 20.10 3.08 -5.68
CA ALA A 208 18.64 3.04 -5.65
C ALA A 208 18.14 2.78 -4.22
N LEU A 209 16.99 3.31 -3.91
CA LEU A 209 16.31 2.98 -2.67
C LEU A 209 15.89 1.50 -2.69
N PRO A 210 15.82 0.86 -1.52
CA PRO A 210 15.50 -0.57 -1.47
C PRO A 210 14.15 -0.88 -2.10
N ALA A 211 14.16 -1.84 -3.02
CA ALA A 211 12.93 -2.35 -3.62
C ALA A 211 12.31 -3.41 -2.72
N VAL A 212 11.16 -3.93 -3.13
CA VAL A 212 10.40 -4.93 -2.36
C VAL A 212 11.26 -6.14 -2.01
N ASP A 213 12.08 -6.62 -2.96
CA ASP A 213 12.93 -7.78 -2.73
C ASP A 213 13.96 -7.52 -1.62
N GLN A 214 14.57 -6.36 -1.63
CA GLN A 214 15.56 -6.01 -0.63
C GLN A 214 14.90 -5.78 0.73
N GLN A 215 13.73 -5.17 0.75
CA GLN A 215 12.95 -4.99 1.98
C GLN A 215 12.57 -6.35 2.59
N ALA A 216 12.14 -7.28 1.74
CA ALA A 216 11.80 -8.63 2.19
C ALA A 216 13.01 -9.33 2.79
N LEU A 217 14.17 -9.19 2.15
CA LEU A 217 15.41 -9.79 2.66
C LEU A 217 15.75 -9.22 4.04
N GLU A 218 15.61 -7.91 4.22
CA GLU A 218 15.89 -7.28 5.51
C GLU A 218 15.00 -7.81 6.62
N HIS A 219 13.70 -8.02 6.33
CA HIS A 219 12.78 -8.65 7.27
C HIS A 219 13.24 -10.06 7.62
N LEU A 220 13.56 -10.84 6.58
CA LEU A 220 13.84 -12.27 6.74
C LEU A 220 15.14 -12.52 7.47
N THR A 221 16.12 -11.63 7.36
CA THR A 221 17.38 -11.79 8.09
C THR A 221 17.22 -11.65 9.61
N ARG A 222 16.04 -11.25 10.06
CA ARG A 222 15.73 -11.14 11.48
C ARG A 222 14.99 -12.38 12.02
N TYR A 223 14.62 -13.32 11.14
CA TYR A 223 13.95 -14.55 11.54
C TYR A 223 15.04 -15.60 11.85
N PRO A 224 15.13 -16.10 13.10
CA PRO A 224 16.15 -17.11 13.42
C PRO A 224 16.06 -18.35 12.51
N GLU A 225 14.85 -18.79 12.17
CA GLU A 225 14.66 -19.96 11.32
C GLU A 225 15.20 -19.75 9.90
N ILE A 226 15.26 -18.51 9.44
CA ILE A 226 15.84 -18.19 8.13
C ILE A 226 17.36 -18.09 8.25
N VAL A 227 17.85 -17.38 9.27
CA VAL A 227 19.29 -17.19 9.48
C VAL A 227 20.00 -18.51 9.69
N ASP A 228 19.38 -19.43 10.45
CA ASP A 228 19.97 -20.73 10.75
C ASP A 228 20.07 -21.61 9.51
N VAL A 229 19.19 -21.45 8.54
CA VAL A 229 19.11 -22.28 7.35
C VAL A 229 19.92 -21.70 6.19
N ALA A 230 19.89 -20.38 6.01
CA ALA A 230 20.51 -19.69 4.86
C ALA A 230 22.00 -19.47 5.10
N THR A 231 22.76 -20.55 5.21
CA THR A 231 24.20 -20.49 5.51
C THR A 231 25.06 -20.89 4.32
N ALA A 232 24.60 -21.81 3.49
CA ALA A 232 25.34 -22.20 2.28
C ALA A 232 24.98 -21.26 1.13
N SER A 233 25.92 -21.10 0.20
CA SER A 233 25.74 -20.20 -0.95
C SER A 233 24.46 -20.50 -1.73
N GLU A 234 24.17 -21.79 -1.96
CA GLU A 234 22.97 -22.21 -2.69
C GLU A 234 21.71 -21.78 -1.96
N ARG A 235 21.70 -21.88 -0.63
CA ARG A 235 20.53 -21.50 0.17
C ARG A 235 20.36 -20.00 0.26
N VAL A 236 21.46 -19.24 0.28
CA VAL A 236 21.40 -17.78 0.24
C VAL A 236 20.83 -17.30 -1.11
N GLU A 237 21.31 -17.91 -2.19
CA GLU A 237 20.82 -17.57 -3.52
C GLU A 237 19.33 -17.91 -3.66
N LYS A 238 18.90 -19.05 -3.12
CA LYS A 238 17.50 -19.47 -3.14
C LYS A 238 16.64 -18.48 -2.32
N LEU A 239 17.15 -18.00 -1.20
CA LEU A 239 16.44 -17.01 -0.40
C LEU A 239 16.25 -15.72 -1.21
N TRP A 240 17.30 -15.29 -1.90
CA TRP A 240 17.21 -14.07 -2.72
C TRP A 240 16.19 -14.26 -3.85
N GLU A 241 16.16 -15.43 -4.48
CA GLU A 241 15.13 -15.76 -5.47
C GLU A 241 13.73 -15.65 -4.88
N ALA A 242 13.54 -16.16 -3.66
CA ALA A 242 12.24 -16.10 -3.00
C ALA A 242 11.85 -14.66 -2.66
N CYS A 243 12.82 -13.84 -2.26
CA CYS A 243 12.57 -12.43 -1.95
C CYS A 243 12.08 -11.63 -3.17
N ALA A 244 12.37 -12.12 -4.37
CA ALA A 244 11.96 -11.47 -5.61
C ALA A 244 10.44 -11.59 -5.88
N LEU A 245 9.72 -12.38 -5.08
CA LEU A 245 8.26 -12.51 -5.22
C LEU A 245 7.62 -11.13 -5.10
N PRO A 246 6.92 -10.66 -6.13
CA PRO A 246 6.32 -9.33 -6.04
C PRO A 246 5.17 -9.30 -5.03
N ASP A 247 5.00 -8.16 -4.38
CA ASP A 247 3.87 -7.96 -3.47
C ASP A 247 2.68 -7.42 -4.26
N TYR A 248 2.04 -8.29 -5.03
CA TYR A 248 0.84 -7.90 -5.79
C TYR A 248 -0.31 -7.52 -4.88
N ARG A 249 -0.34 -8.10 -3.67
CA ARG A 249 -1.45 -7.92 -2.74
C ARG A 249 -1.36 -6.62 -1.96
N ARG A 250 -0.20 -5.97 -1.98
CA ARG A 250 0.07 -4.73 -1.24
C ARG A 250 -0.24 -4.88 0.25
N ILE A 251 0.16 -6.03 0.79
CA ILE A 251 0.03 -6.32 2.21
C ILE A 251 1.18 -5.68 2.97
N THR A 252 1.17 -5.79 4.30
CA THR A 252 2.27 -5.23 5.08
C THR A 252 3.58 -5.94 4.75
N PRO A 253 4.71 -5.24 4.86
CA PRO A 253 6.00 -5.90 4.61
C PRO A 253 6.21 -7.16 5.46
N ALA A 254 5.73 -7.16 6.70
CA ALA A 254 5.85 -8.33 7.57
C ALA A 254 5.03 -9.52 7.04
N GLN A 255 3.82 -9.27 6.59
CA GLN A 255 2.97 -10.33 6.03
C GLN A 255 3.58 -10.88 4.74
N HIS A 256 4.12 -10.01 3.91
CA HIS A 256 4.79 -10.42 2.68
C HIS A 256 6.04 -11.27 2.99
N ALA A 257 6.83 -10.86 3.97
CA ALA A 257 7.99 -11.62 4.40
C ALA A 257 7.58 -12.99 4.96
N ASP A 258 6.48 -13.06 5.70
CA ASP A 258 5.98 -14.34 6.22
C ASP A 258 5.63 -15.30 5.08
N LEU A 259 4.99 -14.78 4.02
CA LEU A 259 4.68 -15.60 2.86
C LEU A 259 5.96 -16.11 2.19
N ILE A 260 6.94 -15.23 2.01
CA ILE A 260 8.23 -15.63 1.42
C ILE A 260 8.91 -16.67 2.30
N SER A 261 8.85 -16.51 3.61
CA SER A 261 9.44 -17.46 4.56
C SER A 261 8.83 -18.85 4.40
N THR A 262 7.51 -18.92 4.25
CA THR A 262 6.80 -20.18 4.04
C THR A 262 7.27 -20.86 2.75
N ILE A 263 7.34 -20.10 1.67
CA ILE A 263 7.79 -20.62 0.37
C ILE A 263 9.23 -21.08 0.45
N TYR A 264 10.10 -20.26 1.05
CA TYR A 264 11.53 -20.59 1.18
C TYR A 264 11.74 -21.86 1.99
N ALA A 265 11.01 -22.02 3.10
CA ALA A 265 11.13 -23.21 3.93
C ALA A 265 10.80 -24.47 3.12
N ASP A 266 9.76 -24.43 2.30
CA ASP A 266 9.40 -25.56 1.44
C ASP A 266 10.49 -25.82 0.40
N LEU A 267 11.01 -24.77 -0.23
CA LEU A 267 12.04 -24.94 -1.26
C LEU A 267 13.31 -25.56 -0.69
N VAL A 268 13.69 -25.17 0.53
CA VAL A 268 14.89 -25.71 1.17
C VAL A 268 14.67 -27.15 1.65
N ARG A 269 13.54 -27.42 2.30
CA ARG A 269 13.27 -28.73 2.90
C ARG A 269 12.92 -29.80 1.86
N HIS A 270 12.14 -29.42 0.86
CA HIS A 270 11.55 -30.40 -0.07
C HIS A 270 11.92 -30.16 -1.52
N GLY A 271 12.62 -29.08 -1.81
CA GLY A 271 13.00 -28.72 -3.18
C GLY A 271 11.90 -28.03 -3.98
N THR A 272 10.64 -28.16 -3.56
CA THR A 272 9.50 -27.53 -4.23
C THR A 272 8.51 -27.04 -3.17
N VAL A 273 7.67 -26.10 -3.58
CA VAL A 273 6.58 -25.61 -2.74
C VAL A 273 5.57 -26.77 -2.55
N ASN A 274 5.07 -26.91 -1.34
CA ASN A 274 4.10 -27.95 -1.01
C ASN A 274 2.88 -27.87 -1.93
N GLU A 275 2.54 -28.99 -2.56
CA GLU A 275 1.45 -29.05 -3.54
C GLU A 275 0.10 -28.71 -2.90
N ASP A 276 -0.14 -29.23 -1.69
CA ASP A 276 -1.41 -28.96 -0.98
C ASP A 276 -1.51 -27.47 -0.59
N PHE A 277 -0.40 -26.88 -0.18
CA PHE A 277 -0.37 -25.45 0.14
C PHE A 277 -0.69 -24.62 -1.12
N MET A 278 -0.04 -24.95 -2.24
CA MET A 278 -0.28 -24.27 -3.51
C MET A 278 -1.75 -24.41 -3.92
N ALA A 279 -2.29 -25.62 -3.83
CA ALA A 279 -3.68 -25.90 -4.21
C ALA A 279 -4.65 -25.10 -3.35
N GLU A 280 -4.40 -25.00 -2.05
CA GLU A 280 -5.26 -24.25 -1.15
C GLU A 280 -5.22 -22.75 -1.47
N GLN A 281 -4.03 -22.20 -1.71
CA GLN A 281 -3.89 -20.80 -2.03
C GLN A 281 -4.59 -20.44 -3.33
N VAL A 282 -4.44 -21.30 -4.34
CA VAL A 282 -5.08 -21.09 -5.64
C VAL A 282 -6.60 -21.21 -5.50
N ARG A 283 -7.07 -22.21 -4.72
CA ARG A 283 -8.51 -22.41 -4.51
C ARG A 283 -9.16 -21.20 -3.85
N ARG A 284 -8.47 -20.53 -2.93
CA ARG A 284 -8.99 -19.35 -2.25
C ARG A 284 -9.28 -18.20 -3.21
N ALA A 285 -8.52 -18.10 -4.29
CA ALA A 285 -8.71 -17.05 -5.28
C ALA A 285 -9.74 -17.43 -6.34
N ASP A 286 -10.16 -18.69 -6.42
CA ASP A 286 -11.00 -19.19 -7.51
C ASP A 286 -12.48 -19.00 -7.24
N HIS A 287 -12.90 -17.73 -7.10
CA HIS A 287 -14.29 -17.34 -6.89
C HIS A 287 -14.56 -16.06 -7.66
N THR A 288 -15.60 -16.08 -8.49
CA THR A 288 -15.94 -14.91 -9.30
C THR A 288 -17.07 -14.06 -8.69
N ASP A 289 -17.57 -14.43 -7.53
CA ASP A 289 -18.55 -13.64 -6.80
C ASP A 289 -17.87 -12.48 -6.07
N GLY A 290 -18.66 -11.46 -5.72
CA GLY A 290 -18.15 -10.32 -4.99
C GLY A 290 -18.03 -9.09 -5.85
N GLU A 291 -17.40 -8.09 -5.28
CA GLU A 291 -17.34 -6.76 -5.86
C GLU A 291 -16.00 -6.43 -6.46
N ILE A 292 -15.90 -5.19 -6.95
CA ILE A 292 -14.69 -4.70 -7.61
C ILE A 292 -13.47 -4.90 -6.72
N ASP A 293 -13.54 -4.49 -5.45
CA ASP A 293 -12.38 -4.61 -4.57
C ASP A 293 -12.06 -6.08 -4.25
N THR A 294 -13.09 -6.90 -4.06
CA THR A 294 -12.91 -8.32 -3.79
C THR A 294 -12.26 -9.02 -4.98
N LEU A 295 -12.77 -8.75 -6.18
CA LEU A 295 -12.22 -9.35 -7.39
C LEU A 295 -10.79 -8.86 -7.65
N SER A 296 -10.53 -7.57 -7.41
CA SER A 296 -9.19 -7.01 -7.54
C SER A 296 -8.21 -7.68 -6.58
N ALA A 297 -8.65 -7.92 -5.34
CA ALA A 297 -7.82 -8.61 -4.35
C ALA A 297 -7.53 -10.06 -4.77
N ARG A 298 -8.54 -10.74 -5.32
CA ARG A 298 -8.32 -12.11 -5.80
C ARG A 298 -7.40 -12.18 -7.00
N ILE A 299 -7.49 -11.18 -7.89
CA ILE A 299 -6.56 -11.12 -9.03
C ILE A 299 -5.12 -10.93 -8.52
N ALA A 300 -4.93 -10.06 -7.54
CA ALA A 300 -3.60 -9.88 -6.93
C ALA A 300 -3.11 -11.18 -6.31
N GLN A 301 -4.00 -11.90 -5.65
CA GLN A 301 -3.67 -13.17 -5.03
C GLN A 301 -3.29 -14.21 -6.08
N ILE A 302 -4.08 -14.36 -7.14
CA ILE A 302 -3.77 -15.37 -8.17
C ILE A 302 -2.49 -15.00 -8.92
N ARG A 303 -2.21 -13.72 -9.10
CA ARG A 303 -0.96 -13.29 -9.74
C ARG A 303 0.26 -13.70 -8.94
N THR A 304 0.15 -13.67 -7.62
CA THR A 304 1.21 -14.17 -6.74
C THR A 304 1.53 -15.62 -7.09
N TRP A 305 0.51 -16.45 -7.23
CA TRP A 305 0.70 -17.87 -7.50
C TRP A 305 1.06 -18.13 -8.97
N THR A 306 0.63 -17.27 -9.87
CA THR A 306 1.13 -17.32 -11.26
C THR A 306 2.64 -17.09 -11.28
N TYR A 307 3.12 -16.11 -10.52
CA TYR A 307 4.56 -15.86 -10.41
C TYR A 307 5.28 -17.10 -9.90
N VAL A 308 4.77 -17.71 -8.82
CA VAL A 308 5.35 -18.92 -8.25
C VAL A 308 5.40 -20.04 -9.30
N SER A 309 4.33 -20.21 -10.07
CA SER A 309 4.25 -21.27 -11.07
C SER A 309 5.24 -21.07 -12.22
N ASN A 310 5.67 -19.84 -12.45
CA ASN A 310 6.59 -19.53 -13.55
C ASN A 310 8.05 -19.49 -13.10
N ARG A 311 8.32 -19.70 -11.81
CA ARG A 311 9.70 -19.76 -11.32
C ARG A 311 10.29 -21.15 -11.58
N PRO A 312 11.43 -21.21 -12.27
CA PRO A 312 12.02 -22.53 -12.55
C PRO A 312 12.31 -23.31 -11.27
N GLY A 313 11.83 -24.54 -11.23
CA GLY A 313 12.12 -25.46 -10.15
C GLY A 313 11.36 -25.25 -8.85
N TRP A 314 10.43 -24.27 -8.82
CA TRP A 314 9.69 -24.04 -7.57
C TRP A 314 8.54 -25.02 -7.37
N LEU A 315 7.96 -25.54 -8.44
CA LEU A 315 6.82 -26.46 -8.35
C LEU A 315 7.16 -27.79 -9.02
N ALA A 316 6.55 -28.85 -8.51
CA ALA A 316 6.72 -30.21 -9.08
C ALA A 316 6.05 -30.31 -10.45
N ASP A 317 4.91 -29.65 -10.63
CA ASP A 317 4.16 -29.69 -11.89
C ASP A 317 3.85 -28.27 -12.35
N PRO A 318 4.85 -27.53 -12.83
CA PRO A 318 4.64 -26.13 -13.18
C PRO A 318 3.62 -25.91 -14.31
N THR A 319 3.58 -26.81 -15.30
CA THR A 319 2.65 -26.66 -16.43
C THR A 319 1.19 -26.66 -15.95
N HIS A 320 0.86 -27.58 -15.07
CA HIS A 320 -0.48 -27.66 -14.50
C HIS A 320 -0.87 -26.33 -13.84
N TRP A 321 0.03 -25.82 -12.98
CA TRP A 321 -0.28 -24.61 -12.22
C TRP A 321 -0.25 -23.35 -13.08
N GLN A 322 0.61 -23.29 -14.09
CA GLN A 322 0.62 -22.17 -15.04
C GLN A 322 -0.71 -22.08 -15.77
N GLU A 323 -1.23 -23.21 -16.23
CA GLU A 323 -2.52 -23.26 -16.92
C GLU A 323 -3.66 -22.93 -15.96
N LYS A 324 -3.64 -23.51 -14.77
CA LYS A 324 -4.69 -23.30 -13.78
C LYS A 324 -4.77 -21.85 -13.34
N THR A 325 -3.63 -21.23 -13.01
CA THR A 325 -3.62 -19.84 -12.56
C THR A 325 -4.03 -18.88 -13.65
N ARG A 326 -3.60 -19.16 -14.90
CA ARG A 326 -4.03 -18.33 -16.04
C ARG A 326 -5.54 -18.38 -16.23
N GLU A 327 -6.10 -19.58 -16.20
CA GLU A 327 -7.53 -19.78 -16.34
C GLU A 327 -8.32 -19.03 -15.28
N ILE A 328 -7.87 -19.10 -14.03
CA ILE A 328 -8.52 -18.40 -12.92
C ILE A 328 -8.38 -16.89 -13.09
N GLU A 329 -7.19 -16.41 -13.45
CA GLU A 329 -6.98 -14.98 -13.64
C GLU A 329 -7.87 -14.45 -14.76
N ASP A 330 -8.01 -15.20 -15.86
CA ASP A 330 -8.89 -14.79 -16.95
C ASP A 330 -10.34 -14.69 -16.51
N ARG A 331 -10.81 -15.68 -15.75
CA ARG A 331 -12.20 -15.65 -15.24
C ARG A 331 -12.42 -14.49 -14.29
N LEU A 332 -11.46 -14.24 -13.40
CA LEU A 332 -11.54 -13.10 -12.48
C LEU A 332 -11.49 -11.77 -13.23
N SER A 333 -10.64 -11.69 -14.26
CA SER A 333 -10.53 -10.48 -15.07
C SER A 333 -11.82 -10.18 -15.81
N ASP A 334 -12.47 -11.21 -16.36
CA ASP A 334 -13.75 -11.06 -17.05
C ASP A 334 -14.84 -10.65 -16.07
N ALA A 335 -14.85 -11.24 -14.88
CA ALA A 335 -15.82 -10.87 -13.85
C ALA A 335 -15.61 -9.42 -13.40
N LEU A 336 -14.38 -9.01 -13.24
CA LEU A 336 -14.07 -7.63 -12.85
C LEU A 336 -14.51 -6.64 -13.93
N HIS A 337 -14.23 -6.96 -15.19
CA HIS A 337 -14.70 -6.12 -16.31
C HIS A 337 -16.21 -5.96 -16.26
N GLU A 338 -16.93 -7.06 -16.04
CA GLU A 338 -18.38 -7.03 -15.95
C GLU A 338 -18.86 -6.14 -14.80
N ARG A 339 -18.20 -6.24 -13.63
CA ARG A 339 -18.55 -5.41 -12.48
C ARG A 339 -18.29 -3.93 -12.72
N LEU A 340 -17.13 -3.63 -13.34
CA LEU A 340 -16.80 -2.25 -13.68
C LEU A 340 -17.82 -1.68 -14.67
N THR A 341 -18.19 -2.47 -15.66
CA THR A 341 -19.16 -2.03 -16.65
C THR A 341 -20.54 -1.78 -16.02
N LYS A 342 -20.99 -2.70 -15.18
CA LYS A 342 -22.27 -2.54 -14.49
C LYS A 342 -22.28 -1.31 -13.59
N ARG A 343 -21.18 -1.04 -12.92
CA ARG A 343 -21.12 0.05 -11.96
C ARG A 343 -20.97 1.41 -12.63
N PHE A 344 -20.24 1.50 -13.74
CA PHE A 344 -19.83 2.79 -14.29
C PHE A 344 -20.39 3.11 -15.67
N VAL A 345 -21.18 2.21 -16.28
CA VAL A 345 -21.82 2.46 -17.56
C VAL A 345 -23.33 2.46 -17.35
N ASP A 346 -23.97 3.53 -17.81
CA ASP A 346 -25.42 3.71 -17.63
C ASP A 346 -26.20 2.68 -18.45
N ARG A 347 -27.22 2.08 -17.82
CA ARG A 347 -28.19 1.24 -18.48
C ARG A 347 -29.57 1.84 -18.20
N ARG A 348 -30.38 1.92 -19.19
CA ARG A 348 -31.68 2.58 -19.08
C ARG A 348 -32.54 1.91 -18.02
N THR A 349 -32.94 2.69 -17.04
CA THR A 349 -33.82 2.24 -15.96
C THR A 349 -35.26 2.79 -16.15
N SER A 350 -35.60 3.23 -17.35
CA SER A 350 -36.90 3.85 -17.62
C SER A 350 -38.07 2.93 -17.28
N VAL A 351 -37.92 1.63 -17.53
CA VAL A 351 -39.01 0.67 -17.23
C VAL A 351 -39.19 0.57 -15.71
N LEU A 352 -38.09 0.49 -14.97
CA LEU A 352 -38.14 0.46 -13.51
C LEU A 352 -38.82 1.72 -12.96
N MET A 353 -38.41 2.88 -13.45
CA MET A 353 -38.97 4.15 -13.01
C MET A 353 -40.46 4.22 -13.29
N LYS A 354 -40.91 3.68 -14.43
CA LYS A 354 -42.32 3.63 -14.76
C LYS A 354 -43.12 2.79 -13.76
N ARG A 355 -42.57 1.60 -13.39
CA ARG A 355 -43.23 0.73 -12.41
C ARG A 355 -43.27 1.38 -11.04
N LEU A 356 -42.22 2.10 -10.68
CA LEU A 356 -42.17 2.84 -9.41
C LEU A 356 -43.28 3.90 -9.35
N ARG A 357 -43.53 4.60 -10.47
CA ARG A 357 -44.58 5.60 -10.53
C ARG A 357 -45.97 5.00 -10.38
N GLU A 358 -46.11 3.73 -10.75
CA GLU A 358 -47.40 3.02 -10.67
C GLU A 358 -47.63 2.41 -9.29
N ASN A 359 -46.73 2.63 -8.33
CA ASN A 359 -46.80 2.13 -6.95
C ASN A 359 -46.97 0.61 -6.85
N ALA A 360 -46.34 -0.11 -7.78
CA ALA A 360 -46.34 -1.58 -7.72
C ALA A 360 -45.49 -2.06 -6.56
N MET A 361 -45.85 -3.19 -5.96
CA MET A 361 -44.98 -3.85 -4.97
C MET A 361 -43.73 -4.33 -5.69
N LEU A 362 -42.56 -3.97 -5.10
CA LEU A 362 -41.28 -4.24 -5.72
C LEU A 362 -40.59 -5.43 -5.08
N GLU A 363 -40.02 -6.29 -5.90
CA GLU A 363 -39.23 -7.43 -5.46
C GLU A 363 -37.74 -7.08 -5.60
N ALA A 364 -36.97 -7.32 -4.55
CA ALA A 364 -35.54 -7.06 -4.55
C ALA A 364 -34.77 -8.36 -4.44
N GLU A 365 -33.68 -8.46 -5.17
CA GLU A 365 -32.76 -9.59 -5.14
C GLU A 365 -31.34 -9.07 -4.98
N ILE A 366 -30.52 -9.82 -4.25
CA ILE A 366 -29.09 -9.55 -4.15
C ILE A 366 -28.36 -10.75 -4.76
N SER A 367 -27.57 -10.49 -5.79
CA SER A 367 -26.82 -11.55 -6.46
C SER A 367 -25.66 -12.02 -5.58
N VAL A 368 -25.09 -13.16 -5.93
CA VAL A 368 -23.90 -13.69 -5.26
C VAL A 368 -22.75 -12.67 -5.32
N ASN A 369 -22.74 -11.83 -6.34
CA ASN A 369 -21.69 -10.86 -6.60
C ASN A 369 -21.87 -9.54 -5.85
N GLY A 370 -22.97 -9.41 -5.09
CA GLY A 370 -23.25 -8.17 -4.38
C GLY A 370 -24.06 -7.15 -5.15
N ASP A 371 -24.40 -7.44 -6.41
CA ASP A 371 -25.29 -6.58 -7.18
C ASP A 371 -26.71 -6.67 -6.63
N VAL A 372 -27.32 -5.51 -6.43
CA VAL A 372 -28.69 -5.42 -5.91
C VAL A 372 -29.62 -5.07 -7.07
N PHE A 373 -30.64 -5.90 -7.26
CA PHE A 373 -31.65 -5.72 -8.32
C PHE A 373 -33.01 -5.53 -7.68
N VAL A 374 -33.74 -4.55 -8.18
CA VAL A 374 -35.14 -4.36 -7.85
C VAL A 374 -35.91 -4.54 -9.14
N GLU A 375 -36.83 -5.50 -9.18
CA GLU A 375 -37.61 -5.84 -10.36
C GLU A 375 -36.71 -6.16 -11.57
N GLY A 376 -35.59 -6.82 -11.31
CA GLY A 376 -34.66 -7.20 -12.36
C GLY A 376 -33.74 -6.10 -12.84
N HIS A 377 -33.87 -4.88 -12.32
CA HIS A 377 -33.03 -3.75 -12.70
C HIS A 377 -31.97 -3.50 -11.65
N HIS A 378 -30.75 -3.31 -12.09
CA HIS A 378 -29.60 -3.05 -11.20
C HIS A 378 -29.76 -1.69 -10.53
N VAL A 379 -29.85 -1.66 -9.21
CA VAL A 379 -30.07 -0.42 -8.46
C VAL A 379 -28.90 -0.05 -7.56
N GLY A 380 -27.93 -0.93 -7.40
CA GLY A 380 -26.79 -0.63 -6.57
C GLY A 380 -25.91 -1.82 -6.35
N GLN A 381 -24.91 -1.63 -5.50
CA GLN A 381 -23.92 -2.66 -5.23
C GLN A 381 -23.56 -2.67 -3.75
N LEU A 382 -23.31 -3.87 -3.24
CA LEU A 382 -23.02 -4.12 -1.84
C LEU A 382 -21.53 -4.42 -1.67
N ALA A 383 -20.83 -3.59 -0.87
CA ALA A 383 -19.41 -3.74 -0.54
C ALA A 383 -19.28 -3.93 0.96
N GLY A 384 -18.81 -5.13 1.37
CA GLY A 384 -18.75 -5.43 2.80
C GLY A 384 -20.14 -5.28 3.42
N PHE A 385 -20.29 -4.30 4.30
CA PHE A 385 -21.57 -4.02 4.97
C PHE A 385 -22.13 -2.67 4.54
N ARG A 386 -21.75 -2.18 3.39
CA ARG A 386 -22.22 -0.92 2.84
C ARG A 386 -22.89 -1.12 1.48
N PHE A 387 -24.00 -0.46 1.29
CA PHE A 387 -24.75 -0.45 0.03
C PHE A 387 -24.57 0.90 -0.65
N THR A 388 -24.22 0.87 -1.93
CA THR A 388 -24.08 2.07 -2.75
C THR A 388 -25.13 2.04 -3.85
N LEU A 389 -25.97 3.07 -3.90
CA LEU A 389 -26.97 3.21 -4.95
C LEU A 389 -26.28 3.47 -6.30
N ALA A 390 -26.80 2.86 -7.34
CA ALA A 390 -26.39 3.15 -8.69
C ALA A 390 -26.78 4.58 -9.05
N ALA A 391 -25.99 5.22 -9.90
CA ALA A 391 -26.28 6.57 -10.36
C ALA A 391 -27.62 6.62 -11.10
N GLY A 392 -28.35 7.70 -10.92
CA GLY A 392 -29.66 7.88 -11.54
C GLY A 392 -30.84 7.44 -10.68
N SER A 393 -30.55 6.94 -9.47
CA SER A 393 -31.60 6.48 -8.55
C SER A 393 -32.03 7.59 -7.58
N GLU A 394 -31.84 8.83 -7.96
CA GLU A 394 -32.21 9.98 -7.13
C GLU A 394 -33.65 10.44 -7.44
N GLY A 395 -34.31 10.98 -6.44
CA GLY A 395 -35.67 11.51 -6.57
C GLY A 395 -36.64 10.83 -5.66
N THR A 396 -37.94 11.13 -5.85
CA THR A 396 -39.00 10.56 -5.02
C THR A 396 -39.11 9.05 -5.16
N ASP A 397 -38.75 8.54 -6.32
CA ASP A 397 -38.80 7.10 -6.59
C ASP A 397 -37.67 6.34 -5.92
N ALA A 398 -36.59 7.02 -5.56
CA ALA A 398 -35.45 6.40 -4.90
C ALA A 398 -35.83 5.79 -3.56
N LYS A 399 -36.77 6.41 -2.84
CA LYS A 399 -37.20 5.91 -1.52
C LYS A 399 -37.86 4.54 -1.62
N ALA A 400 -38.71 4.32 -2.65
CA ALA A 400 -39.36 3.02 -2.82
C ALA A 400 -38.39 1.93 -3.21
N VAL A 401 -37.41 2.26 -4.06
CA VAL A 401 -36.35 1.34 -4.46
C VAL A 401 -35.48 0.99 -3.24
N GLN A 402 -35.14 2.00 -2.45
CA GLN A 402 -34.34 1.79 -1.23
C GLN A 402 -35.09 0.91 -0.23
N GLY A 403 -36.41 1.14 -0.06
CA GLY A 403 -37.22 0.34 0.84
C GLY A 403 -37.26 -1.13 0.46
N ALA A 404 -37.39 -1.42 -0.84
CA ALA A 404 -37.37 -2.80 -1.33
C ALA A 404 -35.97 -3.41 -1.12
N ALA A 405 -34.92 -2.64 -1.42
CA ALA A 405 -33.54 -3.10 -1.29
C ALA A 405 -33.18 -3.34 0.18
N HIS A 406 -33.66 -2.48 1.08
CA HIS A 406 -33.31 -2.57 2.50
C HIS A 406 -33.71 -3.91 3.13
N LYS A 407 -34.85 -4.45 2.74
CA LYS A 407 -35.28 -5.76 3.25
C LYS A 407 -34.31 -6.87 2.83
N ALA A 408 -33.92 -6.87 1.56
CA ALA A 408 -32.98 -7.85 1.03
C ALA A 408 -31.59 -7.64 1.65
N LEU A 409 -31.18 -6.37 1.84
CA LEU A 409 -29.89 -6.04 2.43
C LEU A 409 -29.78 -6.54 3.85
N ALA A 410 -30.84 -6.43 4.64
CA ALA A 410 -30.82 -6.88 6.04
C ALA A 410 -30.49 -8.37 6.12
N LEU A 411 -31.11 -9.19 5.23
CA LEU A 411 -30.84 -10.63 5.20
C LEU A 411 -29.42 -10.93 4.73
N GLU A 412 -28.95 -10.22 3.70
CA GLU A 412 -27.61 -10.43 3.19
C GLU A 412 -26.55 -10.02 4.21
N PHE A 413 -26.77 -8.90 4.91
CA PHE A 413 -25.84 -8.47 5.97
C PHE A 413 -25.76 -9.51 7.08
N GLU A 414 -26.90 -10.10 7.44
CA GLU A 414 -26.92 -11.16 8.46
C GLU A 414 -26.07 -12.35 8.02
N ALA A 415 -26.21 -12.76 6.76
CA ALA A 415 -25.42 -13.87 6.20
C ALA A 415 -23.93 -13.52 6.14
N ARG A 416 -23.60 -12.29 5.73
CA ARG A 416 -22.20 -11.84 5.71
C ARG A 416 -21.61 -11.75 7.10
N ALA A 417 -22.39 -11.29 8.07
CA ALA A 417 -21.93 -11.21 9.47
C ALA A 417 -21.58 -12.60 9.99
N ALA A 418 -22.39 -13.60 9.68
CA ALA A 418 -22.12 -14.99 10.09
C ALA A 418 -20.85 -15.51 9.44
N ARG A 419 -20.63 -15.21 8.15
CA ARG A 419 -19.41 -15.63 7.45
C ARG A 419 -18.18 -14.97 8.04
N LEU A 420 -18.26 -13.67 8.35
CA LEU A 420 -17.13 -12.96 8.94
C LEU A 420 -16.81 -13.50 10.33
N HIS A 421 -17.84 -13.76 11.12
CA HIS A 421 -17.67 -14.31 12.47
C HIS A 421 -16.91 -15.64 12.43
N ALA A 422 -17.18 -16.46 11.40
CA ALA A 422 -16.53 -17.75 11.22
C ALA A 422 -15.18 -17.67 10.49
N ALA A 423 -14.84 -16.51 9.93
CA ALA A 423 -13.63 -16.37 9.11
C ALA A 423 -12.37 -16.39 9.96
N GLY A 424 -11.28 -16.87 9.37
CA GLY A 424 -9.97 -16.82 10.00
C GLY A 424 -9.32 -15.44 9.85
N ASN A 425 -8.28 -15.21 10.64
CA ASN A 425 -7.55 -13.92 10.60
C ASN A 425 -6.89 -13.67 9.24
N GLY A 426 -6.64 -14.70 8.47
CA GLY A 426 -6.05 -14.55 7.14
C GLY A 426 -6.96 -13.83 6.15
N ASP A 427 -8.26 -13.78 6.42
CA ASP A 427 -9.21 -13.07 5.55
C ASP A 427 -9.30 -11.58 5.89
N LEU A 428 -8.69 -11.16 6.99
CA LEU A 428 -8.71 -9.78 7.46
C LEU A 428 -7.33 -9.16 7.34
N ALA A 429 -7.29 -7.86 7.05
CA ALA A 429 -6.03 -7.12 6.94
C ALA A 429 -6.21 -5.72 7.49
N LEU A 430 -5.17 -5.23 8.17
CA LEU A 430 -5.11 -3.84 8.64
C LEU A 430 -4.14 -3.08 7.75
N SER A 431 -4.63 -2.04 7.09
CA SER A 431 -3.80 -1.24 6.19
C SER A 431 -3.29 0.02 6.89
N SER A 432 -2.32 0.67 6.25
CA SER A 432 -1.66 1.84 6.84
C SER A 432 -2.57 3.05 6.98
N ASP A 433 -3.71 3.05 6.30
CA ASP A 433 -4.70 4.12 6.43
C ASP A 433 -5.64 3.92 7.64
N GLY A 434 -5.43 2.85 8.40
CA GLY A 434 -6.25 2.55 9.56
C GLY A 434 -7.52 1.78 9.26
N LEU A 435 -7.72 1.35 8.02
CA LEU A 435 -8.90 0.55 7.65
C LEU A 435 -8.63 -0.93 7.85
N VAL A 436 -9.63 -1.62 8.38
CA VAL A 436 -9.64 -3.09 8.43
C VAL A 436 -10.46 -3.58 7.24
N ARG A 437 -9.87 -4.46 6.44
CA ARG A 437 -10.51 -5.00 5.25
C ARG A 437 -10.78 -6.49 5.41
N TRP A 438 -11.93 -6.90 4.93
CA TRP A 438 -12.33 -8.31 4.88
C TRP A 438 -12.44 -8.70 3.43
N LEU A 439 -11.56 -9.60 2.99
CA LEU A 439 -11.50 -10.03 1.59
C LEU A 439 -11.43 -8.83 0.63
N GLY A 440 -10.70 -7.79 1.05
CA GLY A 440 -10.48 -6.60 0.25
C GLY A 440 -11.47 -5.45 0.48
N ASP A 441 -12.63 -5.72 1.08
CA ASP A 441 -13.62 -4.66 1.34
C ASP A 441 -13.36 -4.00 2.70
N PRO A 442 -13.36 -2.68 2.78
CA PRO A 442 -13.28 -2.02 4.08
C PRO A 442 -14.50 -2.36 4.94
N VAL A 443 -14.27 -2.87 6.14
CA VAL A 443 -15.37 -3.21 7.06
C VAL A 443 -15.28 -2.45 8.37
N ALA A 444 -14.14 -1.84 8.66
CA ALA A 444 -13.97 -1.07 9.89
C ALA A 444 -12.85 -0.07 9.75
N ARG A 445 -12.87 0.93 10.62
CA ARG A 445 -11.83 1.94 10.72
C ARG A 445 -11.39 2.03 12.17
N LEU A 446 -10.08 2.14 12.38
CA LEU A 446 -9.55 2.34 13.73
C LEU A 446 -9.53 3.83 14.05
N THR A 447 -9.88 4.16 15.30
CA THR A 447 -9.74 5.50 15.86
C THR A 447 -9.07 5.40 17.21
N ALA A 448 -8.60 6.55 17.70
CA ALA A 448 -7.93 6.60 18.99
C ALA A 448 -8.89 6.29 20.12
N SER A 449 -8.35 5.68 21.16
CA SER A 449 -9.06 5.49 22.43
C SER A 449 -8.20 6.04 23.57
N ASP A 450 -8.64 5.85 24.79
CA ASP A 450 -7.87 6.28 25.96
C ASP A 450 -6.55 5.53 26.10
N HIS A 451 -6.49 4.27 25.66
CA HIS A 451 -5.29 3.46 25.71
C HIS A 451 -4.66 3.41 24.32
N VAL A 452 -3.39 3.84 24.21
CA VAL A 452 -2.73 3.96 22.93
C VAL A 452 -2.64 2.62 22.17
N MET A 453 -2.56 1.50 22.91
CA MET A 453 -2.45 0.18 22.30
C MET A 453 -3.81 -0.51 22.08
N ARG A 454 -4.89 0.16 22.39
CA ARG A 454 -6.24 -0.40 22.26
C ARG A 454 -7.11 0.56 21.45
N PRO A 455 -6.80 0.73 20.15
CA PRO A 455 -7.62 1.64 19.34
C PRO A 455 -9.06 1.15 19.28
N ARG A 456 -9.96 2.10 19.14
CA ARG A 456 -11.38 1.80 18.99
C ARG A 456 -11.66 1.36 17.56
N VAL A 457 -12.47 0.32 17.43
CA VAL A 457 -12.90 -0.16 16.12
C VAL A 457 -14.26 0.44 15.81
N ILE A 458 -14.37 1.15 14.70
CA ILE A 458 -15.63 1.72 14.24
C ILE A 458 -16.05 0.95 12.98
N LEU A 459 -17.22 0.33 13.03
CA LEU A 459 -17.72 -0.42 11.88
C LEU A 459 -18.10 0.52 10.75
N LEU A 460 -17.75 0.12 9.54
CA LEU A 460 -18.17 0.79 8.31
C LEU A 460 -19.34 -0.02 7.76
N ALA A 461 -20.50 0.22 8.34
CA ALA A 461 -21.67 -0.60 8.04
C ALA A 461 -22.94 0.26 8.05
N ASP A 462 -23.86 -0.08 7.15
CA ASP A 462 -25.14 0.59 7.03
C ASP A 462 -26.08 0.14 8.18
N GLU A 463 -27.15 0.89 8.35
CA GLU A 463 -28.15 0.64 9.39
C GLU A 463 -28.85 -0.72 9.25
N GLN A 464 -28.85 -1.29 8.04
CA GLN A 464 -29.48 -2.58 7.79
C GLN A 464 -28.74 -3.73 8.46
N LEU A 465 -27.50 -3.53 8.90
CA LEU A 465 -26.81 -4.52 9.72
C LEU A 465 -27.39 -4.40 11.13
N GLN A 466 -28.14 -5.41 11.53
CA GLN A 466 -28.92 -5.40 12.78
C GLN A 466 -28.01 -5.53 14.00
N ALA A 467 -28.57 -5.17 15.16
CA ALA A 467 -27.81 -5.01 16.40
C ALA A 467 -27.01 -6.26 16.79
N ASN A 468 -27.61 -7.44 16.78
CA ASN A 468 -26.89 -8.67 17.14
C ASN A 468 -25.77 -9.00 16.18
N ALA A 469 -26.07 -8.91 14.89
CA ALA A 469 -25.07 -9.16 13.85
C ALA A 469 -23.97 -8.11 13.91
N ARG A 470 -24.33 -6.86 14.14
CA ARG A 470 -23.38 -5.77 14.28
C ARG A 470 -22.42 -6.01 15.45
N GLU A 471 -22.94 -6.47 16.59
CA GLU A 471 -22.10 -6.79 17.74
C GLU A 471 -21.13 -7.93 17.44
N HIS A 472 -21.60 -8.97 16.75
CA HIS A 472 -20.76 -10.12 16.39
C HIS A 472 -19.65 -9.71 15.41
N VAL A 473 -19.97 -8.86 14.43
CA VAL A 473 -18.98 -8.37 13.48
C VAL A 473 -17.94 -7.51 14.21
N LEU A 474 -18.41 -6.60 15.05
CA LEU A 474 -17.52 -5.73 15.83
C LEU A 474 -16.59 -6.55 16.71
N ALA A 475 -17.14 -7.53 17.44
CA ALA A 475 -16.34 -8.38 18.32
C ALA A 475 -15.30 -9.17 17.54
N ARG A 476 -15.67 -9.68 16.36
CA ARG A 476 -14.73 -10.42 15.53
C ARG A 476 -13.57 -9.55 15.06
N ILE A 477 -13.90 -8.34 14.60
CA ILE A 477 -12.87 -7.40 14.12
C ILE A 477 -11.99 -6.95 15.28
N GLU A 478 -12.58 -6.66 16.44
CA GLU A 478 -11.81 -6.30 17.63
C GLU A 478 -10.84 -7.42 18.01
N ARG A 479 -11.28 -8.65 17.93
CA ARG A 479 -10.44 -9.81 18.22
C ARG A 479 -9.25 -9.89 17.24
N PHE A 480 -9.50 -9.64 15.95
CA PHE A 480 -8.44 -9.58 14.96
C PHE A 480 -7.44 -8.47 15.28
N VAL A 481 -7.94 -7.26 15.56
CA VAL A 481 -7.07 -6.10 15.80
C VAL A 481 -6.23 -6.34 17.05
N ASN A 482 -6.85 -6.84 18.12
CA ASN A 482 -6.12 -7.10 19.36
C ASN A 482 -5.06 -8.18 19.17
N HIS A 483 -5.38 -9.23 18.44
CA HIS A 483 -4.41 -10.29 18.15
C HIS A 483 -3.25 -9.74 17.32
N HIS A 484 -3.56 -8.93 16.31
CA HIS A 484 -2.54 -8.33 15.45
C HIS A 484 -1.58 -7.46 16.26
N ILE A 485 -2.13 -6.59 17.11
CA ILE A 485 -1.30 -5.71 17.93
C ILE A 485 -0.47 -6.53 18.92
N SER A 486 -1.08 -7.51 19.59
CA SER A 486 -0.36 -8.32 20.59
C SER A 486 0.71 -9.21 19.95
N THR A 487 0.56 -9.54 18.68
CA THR A 487 1.55 -10.32 17.95
C THR A 487 2.71 -9.45 17.45
N VAL A 488 2.38 -8.35 16.78
CA VAL A 488 3.40 -7.47 16.17
C VAL A 488 4.15 -6.68 17.24
N LEU A 489 3.44 -6.22 18.27
CA LEU A 489 4.03 -5.43 19.36
C LEU A 489 4.09 -6.25 20.65
N LYS A 490 4.41 -7.53 20.56
CA LYS A 490 4.36 -8.43 21.70
C LYS A 490 5.12 -7.90 22.93
N PRO A 491 6.38 -7.43 22.83
CA PRO A 491 7.05 -6.94 24.04
C PRO A 491 6.33 -5.76 24.70
N LEU A 492 5.80 -4.86 23.90
CA LEU A 492 5.09 -3.69 24.41
C LEU A 492 3.74 -4.10 25.00
N ASP A 493 3.04 -5.01 24.35
CA ASP A 493 1.78 -5.54 24.87
C ASP A 493 1.98 -6.27 26.20
N ASP A 494 3.06 -7.06 26.30
CA ASP A 494 3.38 -7.79 27.52
C ASP A 494 3.59 -6.82 28.69
N ILE A 495 4.34 -5.74 28.47
CA ILE A 495 4.60 -4.79 29.54
C ILE A 495 3.34 -3.99 29.91
N SER A 496 2.47 -3.75 28.94
CA SER A 496 1.20 -3.04 29.21
C SER A 496 0.25 -3.87 30.06
N ARG A 497 0.39 -5.20 30.01
CA ARG A 497 -0.45 -6.13 30.78
C ARG A 497 0.26 -6.67 32.02
N ALA A 498 1.46 -6.17 32.33
CA ALA A 498 2.24 -6.70 33.43
C ALA A 498 1.54 -6.50 34.77
N GLU A 499 1.44 -7.57 35.56
CA GLU A 499 0.84 -7.54 36.87
C GLU A 499 1.87 -7.60 37.99
N ASP A 500 3.11 -7.90 37.65
CA ASP A 500 4.21 -8.05 38.58
C ASP A 500 5.00 -6.76 38.85
N LEU A 501 4.68 -5.70 38.12
CA LEU A 501 5.34 -4.39 38.30
C LEU A 501 4.55 -3.56 39.31
N GLU A 502 5.25 -2.93 40.24
CA GLU A 502 4.64 -2.14 41.30
C GLU A 502 5.39 -0.82 41.49
N GLY A 503 4.67 0.17 42.02
CA GLY A 503 5.26 1.44 42.40
C GLY A 503 5.89 2.19 41.22
N LEU A 504 7.14 2.62 41.39
CA LEU A 504 7.85 3.38 40.35
C LEU A 504 8.06 2.58 39.09
N ALA A 505 8.26 1.26 39.23
CA ALA A 505 8.43 0.39 38.05
C ALA A 505 7.16 0.37 37.21
N LYS A 506 6.01 0.30 37.86
CA LYS A 506 4.72 0.34 37.16
C LYS A 506 4.53 1.68 36.46
N GLY A 507 4.92 2.77 37.13
CA GLY A 507 4.82 4.12 36.54
C GLY A 507 5.70 4.29 35.31
N LEU A 508 6.92 3.79 35.38
CA LEU A 508 7.82 3.86 34.24
C LEU A 508 7.32 2.99 33.08
N ALA A 509 6.82 1.80 33.41
CA ALA A 509 6.23 0.92 32.39
C ALA A 509 5.05 1.60 31.69
N PHE A 510 4.20 2.28 32.46
CA PHE A 510 3.10 3.05 31.88
C PHE A 510 3.62 4.11 30.91
N GLN A 511 4.68 4.82 31.27
CA GLN A 511 5.24 5.84 30.39
C GLN A 511 5.84 5.23 29.11
N ILE A 512 6.47 4.05 29.24
CA ILE A 512 7.01 3.35 28.07
C ILE A 512 5.86 3.02 27.09
N VAL A 513 4.75 2.51 27.62
CA VAL A 513 3.59 2.16 26.78
C VAL A 513 2.98 3.41 26.15
N GLU A 514 2.82 4.49 26.93
CA GLU A 514 2.24 5.73 26.42
C GLU A 514 3.09 6.35 25.32
N ASN A 515 4.40 6.11 25.35
CA ASN A 515 5.33 6.61 24.35
C ASN A 515 5.69 5.55 23.29
N LEU A 516 4.92 4.47 23.24
CA LEU A 516 5.01 3.44 22.22
C LEU A 516 6.42 2.84 22.13
N GLY A 517 7.05 2.68 23.29
CA GLY A 517 8.25 1.89 23.41
C GLY A 517 9.58 2.64 23.45
N VAL A 518 9.56 3.95 23.34
CA VAL A 518 10.80 4.75 23.39
C VAL A 518 10.61 5.96 24.29
N LEU A 519 11.45 6.07 25.31
CA LEU A 519 11.51 7.26 26.16
C LEU A 519 12.90 7.88 26.03
N PHE A 520 12.97 9.21 26.03
CA PHE A 520 14.23 9.90 26.22
C PHE A 520 14.55 9.86 27.72
N ARG A 521 15.74 9.35 28.06
CA ARG A 521 16.09 9.16 29.46
C ARG A 521 16.05 10.47 30.24
N ARG A 522 16.39 11.58 29.62
CA ARG A 522 16.35 12.91 30.29
C ARG A 522 14.96 13.28 30.77
N ASP A 523 13.91 12.80 30.09
CA ASP A 523 12.54 13.14 30.43
C ASP A 523 12.02 12.37 31.63
N VAL A 524 12.69 11.28 31.99
CA VAL A 524 12.32 10.42 33.13
C VAL A 524 13.52 10.19 34.05
N ALA A 525 14.47 11.13 34.07
CA ALA A 525 15.72 10.97 34.78
C ALA A 525 15.49 10.73 36.29
N GLU A 526 14.58 11.48 36.90
CA GLU A 526 14.29 11.33 38.33
C GLU A 526 13.66 9.99 38.64
N GLU A 527 12.73 9.55 37.79
CA GLU A 527 12.05 8.26 37.95
C GLU A 527 13.06 7.12 37.84
N VAL A 528 13.97 7.18 36.86
CA VAL A 528 14.98 6.14 36.68
C VAL A 528 15.95 6.10 37.86
N LYS A 529 16.37 7.27 38.33
CA LYS A 529 17.26 7.40 39.49
C LYS A 529 16.66 6.74 40.72
N SER A 530 15.36 6.88 40.90
CA SER A 530 14.64 6.39 42.07
C SER A 530 14.36 4.90 42.02
N LEU A 531 14.54 4.25 40.86
CA LEU A 531 14.32 2.81 40.74
C LEU A 531 15.50 2.04 41.36
N ASP A 532 15.19 1.05 42.19
CA ASP A 532 16.23 0.15 42.70
C ASP A 532 16.57 -0.91 41.63
N GLN A 533 17.62 -1.70 41.91
CA GLN A 533 18.08 -2.69 40.95
C GLN A 533 17.07 -3.77 40.67
N GLU A 534 16.30 -4.16 41.68
CA GLU A 534 15.26 -5.17 41.53
C GLU A 534 14.14 -4.68 40.60
N SER A 535 13.72 -3.42 40.77
CA SER A 535 12.72 -2.80 39.91
C SER A 535 13.19 -2.70 38.45
N ARG A 536 14.45 -2.29 38.27
CA ARG A 536 15.04 -2.23 36.93
C ARG A 536 15.11 -3.61 36.28
N ALA A 537 15.48 -4.63 37.08
CA ALA A 537 15.55 -6.00 36.58
C ALA A 537 14.17 -6.50 36.16
N SER A 538 13.14 -6.14 36.93
CA SER A 538 11.75 -6.51 36.60
C SER A 538 11.33 -5.93 35.25
N ILE A 539 11.69 -4.68 34.99
CA ILE A 539 11.37 -4.02 33.72
C ILE A 539 12.20 -4.64 32.59
N ARG A 540 13.49 -4.91 32.85
CA ARG A 540 14.37 -5.52 31.84
C ARG A 540 13.86 -6.88 31.37
N ARG A 541 13.22 -7.62 32.23
CA ARG A 541 12.67 -8.94 31.87
C ARG A 541 11.63 -8.86 30.74
N TYR A 542 11.02 -7.69 30.56
CA TYR A 542 10.08 -7.46 29.44
C TYR A 542 10.78 -7.02 28.16
N GLY A 543 12.10 -7.00 28.15
CA GLY A 543 12.85 -6.63 26.96
C GLY A 543 13.26 -5.17 26.88
N VAL A 544 13.03 -4.41 27.95
CA VAL A 544 13.38 -2.99 28.01
C VAL A 544 14.90 -2.85 28.23
N ARG A 545 15.51 -1.98 27.46
CA ARG A 545 16.92 -1.61 27.64
C ARG A 545 17.02 -0.20 28.22
N PHE A 546 17.81 -0.06 29.29
CA PHE A 546 18.13 1.24 29.87
C PHE A 546 19.44 1.72 29.24
N GLY A 547 19.34 2.51 28.19
CA GLY A 547 20.52 3.06 27.54
C GLY A 547 20.95 4.39 28.16
N ALA A 548 22.04 4.94 27.63
CA ALA A 548 22.57 6.22 28.12
C ALA A 548 21.59 7.37 27.85
N TYR A 549 20.91 7.33 26.71
CA TYR A 549 20.06 8.43 26.27
C TYR A 549 18.59 8.03 26.09
N HIS A 550 18.33 6.74 26.02
CA HIS A 550 16.99 6.21 25.73
C HIS A 550 16.67 5.04 26.63
N ILE A 551 15.40 4.92 26.96
CA ILE A 551 14.83 3.70 27.55
C ILE A 551 13.89 3.15 26.49
N PHE A 552 14.16 1.95 26.00
CA PHE A 552 13.47 1.50 24.80
C PHE A 552 13.41 -0.03 24.73
N LEU A 553 12.63 -0.50 23.79
CA LEU A 553 12.47 -1.93 23.51
C LEU A 553 13.16 -2.22 22.16
N PRO A 554 14.38 -2.78 22.18
CA PRO A 554 15.08 -3.04 20.90
C PRO A 554 14.30 -3.90 19.93
N ALA A 555 13.45 -4.81 20.42
CA ALA A 555 12.65 -5.68 19.57
C ALA A 555 11.67 -4.90 18.69
N LEU A 556 11.34 -3.65 19.04
CA LEU A 556 10.42 -2.82 18.26
C LEU A 556 11.11 -2.00 17.18
N LEU A 557 12.46 -2.03 17.12
CA LEU A 557 13.20 -1.30 16.10
C LEU A 557 13.30 -2.13 14.82
N LYS A 558 12.15 -2.54 14.32
CA LYS A 558 11.97 -3.34 13.11
C LYS A 558 10.83 -2.74 12.30
N PRO A 559 10.80 -2.97 10.98
CA PRO A 559 9.78 -2.34 10.14
C PRO A 559 8.33 -2.63 10.52
N ALA A 560 7.99 -3.88 10.81
CA ALA A 560 6.59 -4.21 11.13
C ALA A 560 6.13 -3.56 12.45
N PRO A 561 6.88 -3.68 13.56
CA PRO A 561 6.50 -2.94 14.76
C PRO A 561 6.49 -1.43 14.55
N ALA A 562 7.47 -0.87 13.84
CA ALA A 562 7.56 0.58 13.62
C ALA A 562 6.36 1.08 12.81
N GLU A 563 5.94 0.31 11.80
CA GLU A 563 4.79 0.65 10.96
C GLU A 563 3.51 0.71 11.81
N LEU A 564 3.30 -0.31 12.65
CA LEU A 564 2.10 -0.35 13.51
C LEU A 564 2.16 0.74 14.59
N ILE A 565 3.32 0.96 15.17
CA ILE A 565 3.51 2.02 16.16
C ILE A 565 3.18 3.39 15.53
N THR A 566 3.65 3.62 14.32
CA THR A 566 3.40 4.88 13.61
C THR A 566 1.89 5.05 13.37
N LEU A 567 1.20 3.99 12.97
CA LEU A 567 -0.25 4.04 12.79
C LEU A 567 -0.96 4.37 14.11
N LEU A 568 -0.60 3.68 15.19
CA LEU A 568 -1.25 3.91 16.49
C LEU A 568 -1.04 5.34 16.96
N TRP A 569 0.16 5.87 16.80
CA TRP A 569 0.42 7.27 17.15
C TRP A 569 -0.40 8.21 16.26
N ALA A 570 -0.45 7.95 14.97
CA ALA A 570 -1.15 8.80 14.02
C ALA A 570 -2.65 8.85 14.30
N LEU A 571 -3.23 7.72 14.71
CA LEU A 571 -4.65 7.69 15.08
C LEU A 571 -4.93 8.61 16.25
N LYS A 572 -4.02 8.66 17.22
CA LYS A 572 -4.20 9.46 18.44
C LYS A 572 -3.87 10.94 18.23
N ASN A 573 -3.05 11.27 17.23
CA ASN A 573 -2.52 12.61 17.03
C ASN A 573 -2.86 13.22 15.68
N ASP A 574 -3.86 12.67 15.00
CA ASP A 574 -4.29 13.13 13.67
C ASP A 574 -3.12 13.18 12.69
N GLY A 575 -2.28 12.15 12.73
CA GLY A 575 -1.03 12.13 12.00
C GLY A 575 -1.04 11.44 10.65
N LEU A 576 -2.18 10.82 10.25
CA LEU A 576 -2.24 10.08 8.99
C LEU A 576 -1.95 10.98 7.78
N ASP A 577 -2.34 12.25 7.87
CA ASP A 577 -2.15 13.22 6.79
C ASP A 577 -0.91 14.10 6.97
N LYS A 578 -0.16 13.91 8.05
CA LYS A 578 1.02 14.74 8.30
C LYS A 578 2.17 14.35 7.37
N PRO A 579 2.95 15.34 6.92
CA PRO A 579 4.11 15.03 6.07
C PRO A 579 5.06 14.05 6.75
N GLY A 580 5.50 13.07 6.02
CA GLY A 580 6.44 12.06 6.51
C GLY A 580 5.79 10.79 7.03
N TYR A 581 4.46 10.75 7.11
CA TYR A 581 3.78 9.55 7.63
C TYR A 581 4.19 8.32 6.84
N GLY A 582 4.77 7.34 7.54
CA GLY A 582 5.17 6.07 6.95
C GLY A 582 6.40 6.11 6.07
N GLU A 583 6.99 7.29 5.84
CA GLU A 583 8.07 7.42 4.88
C GLU A 583 9.43 6.95 5.40
N LEU A 584 9.57 6.81 6.72
CA LEU A 584 10.82 6.33 7.30
C LEU A 584 10.87 4.80 7.41
N ILE A 585 9.74 4.13 7.23
CA ILE A 585 9.69 2.67 7.37
C ILE A 585 10.56 1.97 6.31
N PRO A 586 10.54 2.36 5.03
CA PRO A 586 11.45 1.73 4.06
C PRO A 586 12.93 1.92 4.40
N MET A 587 13.30 3.06 5.00
CA MET A 587 14.69 3.29 5.41
C MET A 587 15.09 2.34 6.52
N LEU A 588 14.19 2.12 7.48
CA LEU A 588 14.42 1.15 8.55
C LEU A 588 14.53 -0.27 7.98
N ALA A 589 13.66 -0.61 7.03
CA ALA A 589 13.68 -1.92 6.38
C ALA A 589 14.99 -2.15 5.62
N ALA A 590 15.57 -1.07 5.07
CA ALA A 590 16.84 -1.13 4.36
C ALA A 590 18.05 -1.28 5.30
N GLY A 591 17.81 -1.27 6.61
CA GLY A 591 18.90 -1.37 7.58
C GLY A 591 19.69 -0.09 7.74
N ARG A 592 19.14 1.05 7.32
CA ARG A 592 19.83 2.33 7.45
C ARG A 592 20.07 2.67 8.92
N THR A 593 21.32 3.01 9.25
CA THR A 593 21.67 3.42 10.61
C THR A 593 21.48 4.91 10.81
N SER A 594 21.45 5.69 9.73
CA SER A 594 21.11 7.10 9.79
C SER A 594 20.43 7.52 8.50
N VAL A 595 19.61 8.57 8.60
CA VAL A 595 18.90 9.12 7.45
C VAL A 595 19.05 10.64 7.46
N VAL A 596 19.01 11.23 6.27
CA VAL A 596 18.99 12.69 6.14
C VAL A 596 17.59 13.15 6.53
N THR A 597 17.50 14.15 7.40
CA THR A 597 16.20 14.65 7.86
C THR A 597 15.56 15.55 6.83
N ASP A 598 14.23 15.51 6.79
CA ASP A 598 13.42 16.39 5.96
C ASP A 598 12.72 17.38 6.92
N PRO A 599 12.97 18.68 6.81
CA PRO A 599 12.37 19.64 7.75
C PRO A 599 10.85 19.69 7.69
N SER A 600 10.24 19.25 6.59
CA SER A 600 8.78 19.24 6.46
C SER A 600 8.10 18.11 7.22
N PHE A 601 8.88 17.05 7.59
CA PHE A 601 8.31 15.91 8.29
C PHE A 601 7.99 16.24 9.74
N GLU A 602 6.87 15.68 10.22
CA GLU A 602 6.59 15.68 11.66
C GLU A 602 7.73 14.95 12.38
N ARG A 603 8.36 15.61 13.33
CA ARG A 603 9.56 15.06 14.00
C ARG A 603 9.30 13.75 14.71
N THR A 604 8.10 13.58 15.25
CA THR A 604 7.75 12.38 16.00
C THR A 604 7.90 11.12 15.14
N PHE A 605 7.73 11.23 13.83
CA PHE A 605 7.86 10.05 12.96
C PHE A 605 9.25 9.44 13.00
N TYR A 606 10.29 10.25 13.25
CA TYR A 606 11.64 9.71 13.42
C TYR A 606 11.72 8.82 14.65
N LYS A 607 11.22 9.31 15.79
CA LYS A 607 11.21 8.55 17.04
C LYS A 607 10.40 7.25 16.88
N LEU A 608 9.24 7.31 16.24
CA LEU A 608 8.37 6.14 16.05
C LEU A 608 9.04 5.09 15.18
N ALA A 609 9.86 5.50 14.23
CA ALA A 609 10.61 4.58 13.37
C ALA A 609 11.95 4.15 14.00
N GLY A 610 12.23 4.59 15.23
CA GLY A 610 13.42 4.18 15.95
C GLY A 610 14.64 5.04 15.72
N PHE A 611 14.46 6.29 15.24
CA PHE A 611 15.57 7.22 15.00
C PHE A 611 15.54 8.38 15.97
N ARG A 612 16.73 8.83 16.36
CA ARG A 612 16.89 10.07 17.14
C ARG A 612 17.19 11.21 16.19
N PHE A 613 16.33 12.24 16.20
CA PHE A 613 16.51 13.43 15.39
C PHE A 613 17.66 14.27 15.94
N LEU A 614 18.69 14.52 15.12
CA LEU A 614 19.88 15.26 15.52
C LEU A 614 20.19 16.39 14.53
N GLY A 615 19.17 17.05 14.03
CA GLY A 615 19.34 18.16 13.10
C GLY A 615 19.33 17.70 11.65
N LYS A 616 20.46 17.74 10.98
CA LYS A 616 20.54 17.36 9.57
C LYS A 616 20.42 15.87 9.34
N ARG A 617 20.65 15.08 10.36
CA ARG A 617 20.51 13.63 10.26
C ARG A 617 19.77 13.11 11.48
N ALA A 618 19.12 11.96 11.30
CA ALA A 618 18.55 11.18 12.38
C ALA A 618 19.25 9.83 12.41
N VAL A 619 19.59 9.36 13.61
CA VAL A 619 20.40 8.16 13.81
C VAL A 619 19.57 7.13 14.57
N ARG A 620 19.63 5.88 14.13
CA ARG A 620 18.88 4.81 14.78
C ARG A 620 19.28 4.69 16.24
N ILE A 621 18.30 4.57 17.10
CA ILE A 621 18.46 4.65 18.56
C ILE A 621 19.42 3.58 19.07
N ASP A 622 19.32 2.35 18.59
CA ASP A 622 20.21 1.26 19.04
C ASP A 622 21.67 1.52 18.65
N ILE A 623 21.87 2.14 17.50
CA ILE A 623 23.23 2.49 17.05
C ILE A 623 23.81 3.60 17.94
N LEU A 624 22.99 4.60 18.27
CA LEU A 624 23.41 5.67 19.19
C LEU A 624 23.78 5.11 20.55
N GLU A 625 22.97 4.20 21.09
CA GLU A 625 23.26 3.60 22.40
C GLU A 625 24.51 2.72 22.36
N ARG A 626 24.70 2.01 21.26
CA ARG A 626 25.91 1.20 21.05
C ARG A 626 27.15 2.10 21.01
N LEU A 627 27.05 3.21 20.30
CA LEU A 627 28.13 4.19 20.25
C LEU A 627 28.42 4.75 21.64
N ALA A 628 27.39 5.09 22.41
CA ALA A 628 27.54 5.59 23.76
C ALA A 628 28.28 4.59 24.65
N ASP A 629 27.95 3.30 24.54
CA ASP A 629 28.62 2.25 25.29
C ASP A 629 30.09 2.11 24.92
N LEU A 630 30.43 2.32 23.65
CA LEU A 630 31.80 2.26 23.18
C LEU A 630 32.62 3.47 23.66
N ILE A 631 32.00 4.63 23.72
CA ILE A 631 32.68 5.88 24.06
C ILE A 631 32.84 6.05 25.58
N ARG A 632 31.87 5.57 26.36
CA ARG A 632 31.82 5.81 27.81
C ARG A 632 33.14 5.43 28.53
N PRO A 633 33.73 4.25 28.31
CA PRO A 633 35.01 3.92 28.98
C PRO A 633 36.13 4.87 28.59
N LEU A 634 36.12 5.38 27.34
CA LEU A 634 37.15 6.30 26.86
C LEU A 634 37.03 7.66 27.55
N LEU A 635 35.78 8.13 27.76
CA LEU A 635 35.54 9.41 28.43
C LEU A 635 35.80 9.34 29.94
N GLN A 636 35.62 8.16 30.53
CA GLN A 636 35.82 7.96 31.98
C GLN A 636 37.26 7.67 32.37
N TRP A 637 38.12 7.42 31.38
CA TRP A 637 39.52 7.12 31.66
C TRP A 637 40.21 8.31 32.30
N LYS A 638 41.00 8.04 33.33
CA LYS A 638 41.82 9.04 34.01
C LYS A 638 43.28 8.60 34.00
N PRO A 639 44.20 9.54 33.75
CA PRO A 639 45.60 9.20 33.79
C PRO A 639 46.02 8.61 35.16
N GLY A 640 46.83 7.55 35.12
CA GLY A 640 47.35 6.91 36.34
C GLY A 640 46.49 5.78 36.88
N THR A 641 45.30 5.55 36.32
CA THR A 641 44.40 4.48 36.80
C THR A 641 44.61 3.18 36.03
N SER A 642 44.94 3.27 34.74
CA SER A 642 45.16 2.11 33.88
C SER A 642 45.85 2.58 32.59
N PRO A 643 46.35 1.67 31.76
CA PRO A 643 46.91 2.08 30.48
C PRO A 643 45.86 2.84 29.66
N ARG A 644 46.32 3.83 28.92
CA ARG A 644 45.44 4.64 28.10
C ARG A 644 44.78 3.78 27.01
N PRO A 645 43.47 3.68 26.99
CA PRO A 645 42.80 2.91 25.92
C PRO A 645 42.90 3.63 24.57
N ASP A 646 42.90 2.86 23.51
CA ASP A 646 42.89 3.41 22.17
C ASP A 646 41.63 4.28 21.98
N GLY A 647 41.84 5.48 21.48
CA GLY A 647 40.75 6.40 21.24
C GLY A 647 40.44 7.35 22.40
N ALA A 648 41.10 7.16 23.59
CA ALA A 648 40.94 8.10 24.71
C ALA A 648 41.66 9.41 24.39
N UNK A 649 41.02 10.85 24.29
CA UNK A 649 41.53 12.04 23.96
C UNK A 649 40.88 13.06 24.24
#